data_646f396eb5ffc7dfc63bdd9ec5142b17
#
_entry.id   646f396eb5ffc7dfc63bdd9ec5142b17
#
_cell.length_a   1.000
_cell.length_b   1.000
_cell.length_c   1.000
_cell.angle_alpha   90.00
_cell.angle_beta   90.00
_cell.angle_gamma   90.00
#
_symmetry.space_group_name_H-M   'P 1'
#
loop_
_entity.id
_entity.type
_entity.pdbx_description
1 polymer ?
#
loop_
_entity_poly.entity_id
_entity_poly.type
_entity_poly.pdbx_seq_one_letter_code
_entity_poly.pdbx_strand_id
1 'polypeptide(L)'
;MSLWSRVQRRLGDLAEELVLDEYRDQLNHANQLLSAGDATAAIEVLEALLTAKADHGQALIVLGGAHLVNRAPHKALEAFDRALKLRASDPAAHLGHGLALVQLGKYELAIPSLQRAVADAGGDRSILADAYRGLGVAWRRRGDLDKAIRELRKAVTEDGSDMDARAALGEALVADCGPYDEALRHLERAAAADAPPALALYGLARWSLVEHAPAIASERLAKARTIAEADTTPLGAQIRIEIVIAQGDAALAGNDAARAHGFFLEALQLDPRRAELHAKIATAHRSIGNLETALQSYDRALTQQGSVEVLRDAVDTAIAAEDKVRQLAWGNDLLGREPDNVRALVARGSAMLGDSPDAARALLEVAAAKDDVDAHVALARLALPGDPAKAATFALAALRVAPHHTKARELLTEARAAVVGEPGPEIADLAGYVERLVESRRELGHLVGEVARASANLDQPLLVTVMGEFSSGKSSFVNAFIGADVAPTGITPTTATINVVRYGRERGGRIISRDNATLELGWDALMEHLRALTPDAAKEIDRVEILVPLPQLEKINIVDTPGLNSIQPEHEATARAFIGKADAVVWVFTAAQGGKASEKKALRSIRDEGKRVLGVLNKADQLSPEETTEVTSFIGGELGELVEAIVPFSARKALAFKQTGGGEDGNWNTLQASLEERFFTQARQLKRDACARVLKAVVGEAQQTVDATRDGAMAAAAAARAGRDELTASARQFAEATVISERKALSEQTAHLYRRASREVLDLVRPRRLPFSSHTATAADRDYLIALLSSGFETAIEDGRRRVAEDLLARSRKAEAAARTLSAALGTDVVGDLHRTASDRIGLALSRVFDRARAYLRGYLEGGYVEAFFRNDVPRLELAEDAVYHALVRGSPDLDRELGEPLARAASDALTALAARLDHWGAVVDVQAFDVEVGIRRALEIAAARL
;
A
#
# COMPACT_ATOMS: atom_id res chain seq x y z
N MET A 1 11.07 23.65 -45.91
CA MET A 1 12.17 23.92 -46.92
C MET A 1 13.44 23.35 -46.31
N SER A 2 14.21 22.57 -47.12
CA SER A 2 15.46 21.94 -46.61
C SER A 2 16.50 23.05 -46.29
N LEU A 3 17.46 22.72 -45.41
CA LEU A 3 18.63 23.55 -45.09
C LEU A 3 19.22 24.18 -46.33
N TRP A 4 19.20 23.43 -47.42
CA TRP A 4 19.77 23.81 -48.70
C TRP A 4 18.95 24.84 -49.49
N SER A 5 17.63 24.79 -49.47
CA SER A 5 16.81 25.81 -50.15
C SER A 5 16.98 27.21 -49.58
N ARG A 6 17.50 27.31 -48.33
CA ARG A 6 17.84 28.57 -47.67
C ARG A 6 19.26 29.06 -48.02
N VAL A 7 20.21 28.13 -47.99
CA VAL A 7 21.58 28.42 -48.48
C VAL A 7 21.56 28.83 -49.97
N GLN A 8 20.64 28.23 -50.74
CA GLN A 8 20.44 28.58 -52.15
C GLN A 8 19.98 30.03 -52.41
N ARG A 9 18.98 30.51 -51.64
CA ARG A 9 18.51 31.91 -51.86
C ARG A 9 19.65 32.89 -51.71
N ARG A 10 20.55 32.64 -50.78
CA ARG A 10 21.67 33.53 -50.55
C ARG A 10 22.82 33.35 -51.53
N LEU A 11 23.05 32.17 -52.03
CA LEU A 11 24.02 31.95 -53.09
C LEU A 11 23.58 32.64 -54.39
N GLY A 12 22.25 32.82 -54.59
CA GLY A 12 21.67 33.65 -55.64
C GLY A 12 21.97 35.15 -55.44
N ASP A 13 21.76 35.63 -54.19
CA ASP A 13 22.02 37.05 -53.86
C ASP A 13 23.50 37.40 -53.93
N LEU A 14 24.43 36.50 -53.56
CA LEU A 14 25.86 36.64 -53.70
C LEU A 14 26.34 36.61 -55.16
N ALA A 15 25.57 36.02 -56.08
CA ALA A 15 25.85 36.03 -57.52
C ALA A 15 25.60 37.40 -58.14
N GLU A 16 24.74 38.26 -57.54
CA GLU A 16 24.51 39.62 -57.96
C GLU A 16 25.68 40.58 -57.65
N GLU A 17 26.46 40.30 -56.58
CA GLU A 17 27.66 41.07 -56.23
C GLU A 17 28.88 40.79 -57.14
N LEU A 18 28.87 39.68 -57.91
CA LEU A 18 29.98 39.23 -58.73
C LEU A 18 29.87 39.73 -60.19
N VAL A 19 29.90 41.03 -60.38
CA VAL A 19 29.72 41.65 -61.74
C VAL A 19 30.89 41.37 -62.73
N LEU A 20 32.02 40.71 -62.31
CA LEU A 20 33.21 40.48 -63.10
C LEU A 20 33.90 39.12 -62.97
N ASP A 21 33.15 38.03 -62.64
CA ASP A 21 33.77 36.69 -62.54
C ASP A 21 33.56 35.88 -63.81
N GLU A 22 34.69 35.46 -64.45
CA GLU A 22 34.71 34.57 -65.61
C GLU A 22 33.96 33.20 -65.41
N TYR A 23 33.76 32.79 -64.21
CA TYR A 23 33.11 31.49 -63.86
C TYR A 23 31.66 31.65 -63.33
N ARG A 24 31.07 32.82 -63.42
CA ARG A 24 29.75 33.19 -62.92
C ARG A 24 28.66 32.24 -63.47
N ASP A 25 28.68 31.89 -64.74
CA ASP A 25 27.68 31.05 -65.37
C ASP A 25 27.74 29.61 -64.84
N GLN A 26 28.92 29.09 -64.56
CA GLN A 26 29.11 27.74 -63.97
C GLN A 26 28.67 27.72 -62.54
N LEU A 27 28.94 28.77 -61.77
CA LEU A 27 28.43 28.90 -60.36
C LEU A 27 26.90 28.98 -60.34
N ASN A 28 26.31 29.80 -61.23
CA ASN A 28 24.85 29.88 -61.34
C ASN A 28 24.21 28.55 -61.77
N HIS A 29 24.85 27.86 -62.73
CA HIS A 29 24.40 26.57 -63.16
C HIS A 29 24.47 25.53 -62.04
N ALA A 30 25.54 25.46 -61.25
CA ALA A 30 25.65 24.63 -60.06
C ALA A 30 24.57 24.93 -59.01
N ASN A 31 24.30 26.25 -58.76
CA ASN A 31 23.24 26.69 -57.88
C ASN A 31 21.84 26.27 -58.37
N GLN A 32 21.59 26.35 -59.69
CA GLN A 32 20.33 25.85 -60.28
C GLN A 32 20.15 24.36 -60.10
N LEU A 33 21.21 23.55 -60.33
CA LEU A 33 21.19 22.10 -60.09
C LEU A 33 20.92 21.76 -58.67
N LEU A 34 21.57 22.46 -57.74
CA LEU A 34 21.28 22.28 -56.28
C LEU A 34 19.84 22.67 -55.99
N SER A 35 19.27 23.73 -56.59
CA SER A 35 17.87 24.11 -56.46
C SER A 35 16.90 23.04 -56.94
N ALA A 36 17.28 22.34 -57.99
CA ALA A 36 16.54 21.22 -58.56
C ALA A 36 16.70 19.92 -57.73
N GLY A 37 17.56 19.91 -56.70
CA GLY A 37 17.82 18.76 -55.86
C GLY A 37 18.92 17.81 -56.36
N ASP A 38 19.55 18.13 -57.47
CA ASP A 38 20.63 17.34 -58.07
C ASP A 38 22.02 17.80 -57.57
N ALA A 39 22.32 17.37 -56.31
CA ALA A 39 23.60 17.68 -55.70
C ALA A 39 24.79 17.01 -56.43
N THR A 40 24.55 15.85 -57.06
CA THR A 40 25.60 15.13 -57.76
C THR A 40 26.09 15.86 -59.02
N ALA A 41 25.16 16.28 -59.87
CA ALA A 41 25.50 17.10 -61.03
C ALA A 41 26.12 18.44 -60.65
N ALA A 42 25.66 19.06 -59.59
CA ALA A 42 26.28 20.30 -59.08
C ALA A 42 27.74 20.10 -58.63
N ILE A 43 28.05 18.96 -57.97
CA ILE A 43 29.43 18.63 -57.59
C ILE A 43 30.32 18.47 -58.82
N GLU A 44 29.88 17.81 -59.87
CA GLU A 44 30.63 17.61 -61.13
C GLU A 44 30.98 18.95 -61.79
N VAL A 45 30.03 19.87 -61.91
CA VAL A 45 30.22 21.22 -62.43
C VAL A 45 31.21 21.99 -61.57
N LEU A 46 31.14 21.94 -60.26
CA LEU A 46 32.02 22.65 -59.33
C LEU A 46 33.43 22.08 -59.30
N GLU A 47 33.60 20.77 -59.39
CA GLU A 47 34.90 20.09 -59.50
C GLU A 47 35.59 20.41 -60.80
N ALA A 48 34.85 20.48 -61.92
CA ALA A 48 35.39 20.96 -63.21
C ALA A 48 35.88 22.43 -63.16
N LEU A 49 35.09 23.33 -62.53
CA LEU A 49 35.46 24.70 -62.28
C LEU A 49 36.74 24.81 -61.43
N LEU A 50 36.81 24.06 -60.34
CA LEU A 50 37.99 24.05 -59.46
C LEU A 50 39.21 23.37 -60.06
N THR A 51 39.07 22.54 -61.09
CA THR A 51 40.16 22.01 -61.88
C THR A 51 40.77 23.12 -62.72
N ALA A 52 39.96 24.05 -63.25
CA ALA A 52 40.40 25.22 -63.97
C ALA A 52 40.98 26.34 -63.08
N LYS A 53 40.38 26.54 -61.89
CA LYS A 53 40.80 27.57 -60.93
C LYS A 53 40.68 27.03 -59.50
N ALA A 54 41.76 26.42 -59.04
CA ALA A 54 41.77 25.72 -57.71
C ALA A 54 41.54 26.62 -56.52
N ASP A 55 41.80 27.91 -56.59
CA ASP A 55 41.69 28.92 -55.53
C ASP A 55 40.41 29.80 -55.67
N HIS A 56 39.37 29.25 -56.29
CA HIS A 56 38.08 29.94 -56.35
C HIS A 56 37.28 29.81 -55.09
N GLY A 57 37.41 30.71 -54.11
CA GLY A 57 36.86 30.63 -52.80
C GLY A 57 35.35 30.44 -52.77
N GLN A 58 34.57 31.11 -53.67
CA GLN A 58 33.10 30.94 -53.71
C GLN A 58 32.71 29.56 -54.25
N ALA A 59 33.42 29.00 -55.23
CA ALA A 59 33.16 27.67 -55.75
C ALA A 59 33.44 26.61 -54.65
N LEU A 60 34.46 26.80 -53.85
CA LEU A 60 34.72 25.90 -52.70
C LEU A 60 33.62 25.94 -51.64
N ILE A 61 33.03 27.12 -51.37
CA ILE A 61 31.90 27.21 -50.41
C ILE A 61 30.66 26.49 -50.95
N VAL A 62 30.33 26.70 -52.22
CA VAL A 62 29.21 26.02 -52.87
C VAL A 62 29.43 24.52 -52.96
N LEU A 63 30.68 24.05 -53.27
CA LEU A 63 31.02 22.65 -53.28
C LEU A 63 30.89 22.00 -51.92
N GLY A 64 31.36 22.70 -50.86
CA GLY A 64 31.17 22.23 -49.49
C GLY A 64 29.69 22.08 -49.16
N GLY A 65 28.85 23.07 -49.56
CA GLY A 65 27.40 23.00 -49.40
C GLY A 65 26.78 21.84 -50.20
N ALA A 66 27.20 21.58 -51.43
CA ALA A 66 26.75 20.46 -52.27
C ALA A 66 27.08 19.12 -51.59
N HIS A 67 28.27 18.97 -51.01
CA HIS A 67 28.66 17.78 -50.29
C HIS A 67 27.86 17.58 -49.00
N LEU A 68 27.46 18.65 -48.28
CA LEU A 68 26.55 18.53 -47.10
C LEU A 68 25.17 17.97 -47.52
N VAL A 69 24.63 18.50 -48.65
CA VAL A 69 23.35 17.98 -49.20
C VAL A 69 23.49 16.51 -49.62
N ASN A 70 24.61 16.17 -50.24
CA ASN A 70 24.91 14.79 -50.69
C ASN A 70 25.35 13.87 -49.54
N ARG A 71 25.18 14.31 -48.29
CA ARG A 71 25.49 13.57 -47.04
C ARG A 71 26.96 13.07 -46.99
N ALA A 72 27.86 13.86 -47.52
CA ALA A 72 29.32 13.59 -47.55
C ALA A 72 30.06 14.63 -46.65
N PRO A 73 29.87 14.68 -45.36
CA PRO A 73 30.37 15.75 -44.47
C PRO A 73 31.90 15.83 -44.40
N HIS A 74 32.60 14.73 -44.63
CA HIS A 74 34.08 14.72 -44.71
C HIS A 74 34.58 15.56 -45.90
N LYS A 75 34.00 15.36 -47.10
CA LYS A 75 34.34 16.12 -48.30
C LYS A 75 33.92 17.57 -48.19
N ALA A 76 32.75 17.79 -47.52
CA ALA A 76 32.31 19.17 -47.23
C ALA A 76 33.31 19.92 -46.35
N LEU A 77 33.83 19.24 -45.29
CA LEU A 77 34.81 19.84 -44.38
C LEU A 77 36.09 20.21 -45.11
N GLU A 78 36.62 19.35 -46.01
CA GLU A 78 37.80 19.60 -46.82
C GLU A 78 37.60 20.83 -47.72
N ALA A 79 36.45 20.97 -48.36
CA ALA A 79 36.12 22.12 -49.22
C ALA A 79 36.03 23.43 -48.41
N PHE A 80 35.38 23.41 -47.24
CA PHE A 80 35.31 24.58 -46.38
C PHE A 80 36.65 24.96 -45.75
N ASP A 81 37.51 24.01 -45.40
CA ASP A 81 38.87 24.26 -44.91
C ASP A 81 39.72 25.01 -45.98
N ARG A 82 39.56 24.57 -47.23
CA ARG A 82 40.21 25.27 -48.35
C ARG A 82 39.64 26.67 -48.54
N ALA A 83 38.32 26.82 -48.44
CA ALA A 83 37.66 28.11 -48.58
C ALA A 83 38.09 29.09 -47.47
N LEU A 84 38.19 28.63 -46.21
CA LEU A 84 38.63 29.44 -45.09
C LEU A 84 40.09 29.89 -45.14
N LYS A 85 40.98 29.09 -45.79
CA LYS A 85 42.37 29.50 -46.07
C LYS A 85 42.44 30.69 -47.05
N LEU A 86 41.47 30.81 -47.94
CA LEU A 86 41.39 31.88 -48.93
C LEU A 86 40.59 33.10 -48.39
N ARG A 87 39.56 32.86 -47.60
CA ARG A 87 38.62 33.83 -47.05
C ARG A 87 38.39 33.57 -45.54
N ALA A 88 39.34 33.97 -44.73
CA ALA A 88 39.37 33.66 -43.32
C ALA A 88 38.20 34.24 -42.49
N SER A 89 37.46 35.21 -42.94
CA SER A 89 36.33 35.85 -42.28
C SER A 89 35.00 35.68 -43.04
N ASP A 90 34.93 34.74 -43.96
CA ASP A 90 33.69 34.48 -44.70
C ASP A 90 32.65 33.73 -43.82
N PRO A 91 31.50 34.34 -43.48
CA PRO A 91 30.53 33.76 -42.56
C PRO A 91 29.87 32.50 -43.13
N ALA A 92 29.67 32.39 -44.46
CA ALA A 92 29.10 31.19 -45.06
C ALA A 92 30.08 30.03 -45.02
N ALA A 93 31.39 30.27 -45.17
CA ALA A 93 32.41 29.26 -45.01
C ALA A 93 32.50 28.76 -43.57
N HIS A 94 32.48 29.66 -42.59
CA HIS A 94 32.43 29.29 -41.16
C HIS A 94 31.16 28.53 -40.79
N LEU A 95 30.00 28.94 -41.30
CA LEU A 95 28.72 28.23 -41.11
C LEU A 95 28.82 26.81 -41.66
N GLY A 96 29.18 26.67 -42.93
CA GLY A 96 29.30 25.36 -43.59
C GLY A 96 30.30 24.43 -42.94
N HIS A 97 31.48 24.94 -42.53
CA HIS A 97 32.48 24.21 -41.76
C HIS A 97 31.91 23.72 -40.44
N GLY A 98 31.22 24.59 -39.68
CA GLY A 98 30.60 24.20 -38.40
C GLY A 98 29.50 23.18 -38.57
N LEU A 99 28.63 23.30 -39.59
CA LEU A 99 27.58 22.32 -39.88
C LEU A 99 28.15 20.95 -40.33
N ALA A 100 29.22 20.94 -41.10
CA ALA A 100 29.92 19.69 -41.44
C ALA A 100 30.46 18.99 -40.18
N LEU A 101 31.04 19.74 -39.26
CA LEU A 101 31.50 19.19 -37.96
C LEU A 101 30.36 18.67 -37.11
N VAL A 102 29.19 19.31 -37.07
CA VAL A 102 27.99 18.82 -36.39
C VAL A 102 27.53 17.49 -36.99
N GLN A 103 27.45 17.39 -38.33
CA GLN A 103 27.08 16.12 -38.99
C GLN A 103 28.07 14.99 -38.72
N LEU A 104 29.37 15.32 -38.54
CA LEU A 104 30.44 14.40 -38.17
C LEU A 104 30.45 14.01 -36.70
N GLY A 105 29.58 14.61 -35.87
CA GLY A 105 29.59 14.39 -34.42
C GLY A 105 30.72 15.07 -33.67
N LYS A 106 31.48 15.99 -34.32
CA LYS A 106 32.61 16.72 -33.72
C LYS A 106 32.15 18.05 -33.11
N TYR A 107 31.27 17.96 -32.11
CA TYR A 107 30.54 19.10 -31.56
C TYR A 107 31.44 20.17 -30.92
N GLU A 108 32.53 19.75 -30.26
CA GLU A 108 33.50 20.68 -29.65
C GLU A 108 34.20 21.59 -30.66
N LEU A 109 34.52 21.04 -31.83
CA LEU A 109 35.14 21.79 -32.92
C LEU A 109 34.10 22.62 -33.72
N ALA A 110 32.84 22.18 -33.74
CA ALA A 110 31.77 22.88 -34.45
C ALA A 110 31.41 24.23 -33.78
N ILE A 111 31.38 24.27 -32.44
CA ILE A 111 30.94 25.41 -31.67
C ILE A 111 31.76 26.68 -32.01
N PRO A 112 33.09 26.70 -31.98
CA PRO A 112 33.87 27.87 -32.34
C PRO A 112 33.60 28.36 -33.76
N SER A 113 33.48 27.45 -34.74
CA SER A 113 33.21 27.80 -36.14
C SER A 113 31.85 28.46 -36.30
N LEU A 114 30.82 27.89 -35.66
CA LEU A 114 29.46 28.44 -35.68
C LEU A 114 29.37 29.79 -34.94
N GLN A 115 30.09 29.96 -33.82
CA GLN A 115 30.20 31.25 -33.13
C GLN A 115 30.85 32.31 -34.01
N ARG A 116 31.87 31.92 -34.79
CA ARG A 116 32.50 32.80 -35.75
C ARG A 116 31.55 33.19 -36.89
N ALA A 117 30.76 32.24 -37.39
CA ALA A 117 29.72 32.52 -38.38
C ALA A 117 28.69 33.54 -37.86
N VAL A 118 28.27 33.44 -36.59
CA VAL A 118 27.38 34.42 -35.95
C VAL A 118 28.03 35.79 -35.85
N ALA A 119 29.31 35.85 -35.45
CA ALA A 119 30.02 37.13 -35.27
C ALA A 119 30.23 37.87 -36.60
N ASP A 120 30.53 37.15 -37.69
CA ASP A 120 30.84 37.68 -38.99
C ASP A 120 29.62 37.79 -39.91
N ALA A 121 28.40 37.35 -39.45
CA ALA A 121 27.16 37.34 -40.25
C ALA A 121 26.66 38.71 -40.74
N GLY A 122 27.12 39.81 -40.14
CA GLY A 122 26.72 41.18 -40.55
C GLY A 122 25.20 41.45 -40.49
N GLY A 123 24.45 40.71 -39.64
CA GLY A 123 23.00 40.84 -39.55
C GLY A 123 22.20 39.97 -40.51
N ASP A 124 22.83 39.06 -41.22
CA ASP A 124 22.17 38.16 -42.12
C ASP A 124 21.36 37.07 -41.36
N ARG A 125 20.05 37.23 -41.41
CA ARG A 125 19.11 36.40 -40.70
C ARG A 125 19.18 34.91 -41.09
N SER A 126 19.49 34.60 -42.33
CA SER A 126 19.62 33.22 -42.81
C SER A 126 20.84 32.54 -42.21
N ILE A 127 21.99 33.20 -42.22
CA ILE A 127 23.21 32.67 -41.58
C ILE A 127 23.05 32.55 -40.08
N LEU A 128 22.44 33.60 -39.45
CA LEU A 128 22.17 33.58 -38.01
C LEU A 128 21.26 32.41 -37.61
N ALA A 129 20.16 32.16 -38.31
CA ALA A 129 19.23 31.08 -38.04
C ALA A 129 19.91 29.70 -38.07
N ASP A 130 20.63 29.41 -39.16
CA ASP A 130 21.32 28.16 -39.35
C ASP A 130 22.50 27.99 -38.37
N ALA A 131 23.26 29.04 -38.07
CA ALA A 131 24.34 29.01 -37.08
C ALA A 131 23.82 28.77 -35.67
N TYR A 132 22.76 29.46 -35.26
CA TYR A 132 22.11 29.24 -33.95
C TYR A 132 21.51 27.85 -33.86
N ARG A 133 20.90 27.32 -34.94
CA ARG A 133 20.41 25.93 -34.93
C ARG A 133 21.56 24.95 -34.79
N GLY A 134 22.66 25.10 -35.54
CA GLY A 134 23.87 24.29 -35.42
C GLY A 134 24.49 24.32 -34.02
N LEU A 135 24.58 25.53 -33.40
CA LEU A 135 25.02 25.70 -32.01
C LEU A 135 24.09 24.97 -31.03
N GLY A 136 22.79 25.12 -31.20
CA GLY A 136 21.80 24.47 -30.36
C GLY A 136 21.92 22.94 -30.39
N VAL A 137 22.04 22.36 -31.57
CA VAL A 137 22.27 20.91 -31.75
C VAL A 137 23.59 20.49 -31.12
N ALA A 138 24.67 21.25 -31.34
CA ALA A 138 25.98 20.92 -30.75
C ALA A 138 25.97 20.96 -29.23
N TRP A 139 25.37 21.98 -28.61
CA TRP A 139 25.23 22.07 -27.15
C TRP A 139 24.35 20.97 -26.60
N ARG A 140 23.21 20.67 -27.26
CA ARG A 140 22.32 19.56 -26.87
C ARG A 140 23.05 18.20 -26.83
N ARG A 141 23.88 17.94 -27.83
CA ARG A 141 24.67 16.70 -27.92
C ARG A 141 25.80 16.64 -26.89
N ARG A 142 26.27 17.78 -26.41
CA ARG A 142 27.20 17.88 -25.28
C ARG A 142 26.54 17.78 -23.90
N GLY A 143 25.22 17.76 -23.83
CA GLY A 143 24.44 17.69 -22.60
C GLY A 143 24.16 19.05 -21.93
N ASP A 144 24.52 20.19 -22.56
CA ASP A 144 24.26 21.53 -22.03
C ASP A 144 22.89 22.01 -22.57
N LEU A 145 21.83 21.59 -21.90
CA LEU A 145 20.46 21.88 -22.31
C LEU A 145 20.13 23.37 -22.25
N ASP A 146 20.60 24.11 -21.26
CA ASP A 146 20.36 25.55 -21.10
C ASP A 146 20.90 26.34 -22.28
N LYS A 147 22.13 26.05 -22.73
CA LYS A 147 22.71 26.69 -23.89
C LYS A 147 22.02 26.26 -25.18
N ALA A 148 21.69 24.99 -25.30
CA ALA A 148 20.98 24.45 -26.46
C ALA A 148 19.64 25.15 -26.64
N ILE A 149 18.82 25.24 -25.63
CA ILE A 149 17.49 25.89 -25.65
C ILE A 149 17.63 27.38 -26.01
N ARG A 150 18.60 28.11 -25.41
CA ARG A 150 18.83 29.51 -25.72
C ARG A 150 19.17 29.73 -27.19
N GLU A 151 20.11 28.96 -27.75
CA GLU A 151 20.50 29.14 -29.14
C GLU A 151 19.40 28.70 -30.11
N LEU A 152 18.65 27.61 -29.79
CA LEU A 152 17.51 27.17 -30.61
C LEU A 152 16.35 28.14 -30.60
N ARG A 153 16.08 28.84 -29.48
CA ARG A 153 15.09 29.94 -29.46
C ARG A 153 15.50 31.08 -30.38
N LYS A 154 16.78 31.46 -30.39
CA LYS A 154 17.28 32.45 -31.34
C LYS A 154 17.11 31.97 -32.80
N ALA A 155 17.45 30.71 -33.10
CA ALA A 155 17.26 30.15 -34.43
C ALA A 155 15.79 30.27 -34.90
N VAL A 156 14.84 29.86 -34.03
CA VAL A 156 13.39 29.95 -34.34
C VAL A 156 12.91 31.43 -34.46
N THR A 157 13.54 32.35 -33.73
CA THR A 157 13.25 33.80 -33.83
C THR A 157 13.72 34.37 -35.15
N GLU A 158 14.91 34.00 -35.61
CA GLU A 158 15.44 34.45 -36.89
C GLU A 158 14.71 33.82 -38.08
N ASP A 159 14.39 32.49 -38.01
CA ASP A 159 13.57 31.84 -39.04
C ASP A 159 12.48 30.97 -38.40
N GLY A 160 11.30 31.55 -38.24
CA GLY A 160 10.12 30.83 -37.70
C GLY A 160 9.56 29.76 -38.66
N SER A 161 10.06 29.62 -39.88
CA SER A 161 9.65 28.53 -40.80
C SER A 161 10.58 27.32 -40.77
N ASP A 162 11.68 27.36 -39.99
CA ASP A 162 12.61 26.27 -39.87
C ASP A 162 12.03 25.14 -38.98
N MET A 163 11.56 24.06 -39.62
CA MET A 163 10.96 22.90 -38.92
C MET A 163 12.03 22.07 -38.21
N ASP A 164 13.27 22.03 -38.66
CA ASP A 164 14.37 21.35 -37.97
C ASP A 164 14.76 22.09 -36.69
N ALA A 165 14.84 23.43 -36.73
CA ALA A 165 15.09 24.23 -35.53
C ALA A 165 13.95 24.08 -34.51
N ARG A 166 12.68 24.07 -34.94
CA ARG A 166 11.53 23.83 -34.11
C ARG A 166 11.56 22.43 -33.48
N ALA A 167 11.86 21.40 -34.29
CA ALA A 167 11.97 20.04 -33.79
C ALA A 167 13.09 19.89 -32.74
N ALA A 168 14.24 20.51 -32.99
CA ALA A 168 15.37 20.50 -32.06
C ALA A 168 15.06 21.27 -30.76
N LEU A 169 14.39 22.44 -30.85
CA LEU A 169 13.95 23.20 -29.68
C LEU A 169 12.94 22.39 -28.82
N GLY A 170 11.91 21.86 -29.45
CA GLY A 170 10.88 21.11 -28.76
C GLY A 170 11.44 19.84 -28.11
N GLU A 171 12.36 19.12 -28.79
CA GLU A 171 13.04 17.94 -28.21
C GLU A 171 13.91 18.33 -27.00
N ALA A 172 14.68 19.42 -27.12
CA ALA A 172 15.52 19.91 -26.04
C ALA A 172 14.69 20.32 -24.80
N LEU A 173 13.54 20.98 -25.01
CA LEU A 173 12.60 21.36 -23.94
C LEU A 173 11.99 20.12 -23.26
N VAL A 174 11.61 19.09 -24.02
CA VAL A 174 11.14 17.81 -23.43
C VAL A 174 12.25 17.15 -22.64
N ALA A 175 13.50 17.22 -23.11
CA ALA A 175 14.65 16.64 -22.43
C ALA A 175 15.00 17.34 -21.11
N ASP A 176 14.77 18.66 -21.06
CA ASP A 176 14.99 19.51 -19.87
C ASP A 176 13.86 19.46 -18.83
N CYS A 177 12.83 18.66 -19.07
CA CYS A 177 11.59 18.69 -18.28
C CYS A 177 11.03 20.12 -18.15
N GLY A 178 11.27 20.96 -19.17
CA GLY A 178 10.96 22.39 -19.20
C GLY A 178 9.52 22.69 -19.58
N PRO A 179 9.20 23.91 -20.07
CA PRO A 179 7.85 24.32 -20.42
C PRO A 179 7.29 23.45 -21.56
N TYR A 180 6.58 22.41 -21.20
CA TYR A 180 6.03 21.42 -22.14
C TYR A 180 5.10 22.03 -23.18
N ASP A 181 4.35 23.08 -22.82
CA ASP A 181 3.46 23.78 -23.77
C ASP A 181 4.23 24.45 -24.91
N GLU A 182 5.41 25.01 -24.62
CA GLU A 182 6.31 25.54 -25.65
C GLU A 182 6.87 24.39 -26.50
N ALA A 183 7.31 23.30 -25.85
CA ALA A 183 7.84 22.13 -26.53
C ALA A 183 6.85 21.55 -27.55
N LEU A 184 5.60 21.32 -27.10
CA LEU A 184 4.54 20.73 -27.92
C LEU A 184 4.18 21.63 -29.12
N ARG A 185 4.03 22.95 -28.93
CA ARG A 185 3.78 23.89 -30.05
C ARG A 185 4.83 23.77 -31.13
N HIS A 186 6.11 23.67 -30.76
CA HIS A 186 7.20 23.55 -31.71
C HIS A 186 7.21 22.17 -32.38
N LEU A 187 7.05 21.09 -31.61
CA LEU A 187 7.05 19.70 -32.10
C LEU A 187 5.86 19.41 -33.02
N GLU A 188 4.64 19.80 -32.62
CA GLU A 188 3.44 19.58 -33.43
C GLU A 188 3.49 20.34 -34.74
N ARG A 189 3.98 21.59 -34.74
CA ARG A 189 4.13 22.35 -35.97
C ARG A 189 5.20 21.74 -36.89
N ALA A 190 6.27 21.20 -36.32
CA ALA A 190 7.30 20.52 -37.10
C ALA A 190 6.80 19.18 -37.64
N ALA A 191 6.03 18.44 -36.89
CA ALA A 191 5.45 17.14 -37.28
C ALA A 191 4.32 17.27 -38.32
N ALA A 192 3.65 18.45 -38.40
CA ALA A 192 2.62 18.73 -39.38
C ALA A 192 3.18 19.21 -40.75
N ALA A 193 4.50 19.30 -40.91
CA ALA A 193 5.12 19.67 -42.20
C ALA A 193 4.98 18.54 -43.22
N ASP A 194 4.99 18.87 -44.54
CA ASP A 194 4.93 17.87 -45.62
C ASP A 194 6.05 16.83 -45.54
N ALA A 195 7.23 17.22 -45.04
CA ALA A 195 8.36 16.33 -44.73
C ALA A 195 8.77 16.56 -43.26
N PRO A 196 8.16 15.88 -42.32
CA PRO A 196 8.44 16.09 -40.90
C PRO A 196 9.86 15.63 -40.54
N PRO A 197 10.61 16.37 -39.70
CA PRO A 197 11.86 15.90 -39.16
C PRO A 197 11.65 14.69 -38.22
N ALA A 198 12.50 13.67 -38.31
CA ALA A 198 12.46 12.51 -37.40
C ALA A 198 12.49 12.94 -35.93
N LEU A 199 13.25 13.98 -35.63
CA LEU A 199 13.40 14.53 -34.28
C LEU A 199 12.08 15.11 -33.71
N ALA A 200 11.18 15.63 -34.59
CA ALA A 200 9.86 16.09 -34.15
C ALA A 200 8.99 14.94 -33.64
N LEU A 201 8.91 13.86 -34.38
CA LEU A 201 8.17 12.66 -33.98
C LEU A 201 8.79 11.95 -32.77
N TYR A 202 10.11 11.94 -32.68
CA TYR A 202 10.86 11.45 -31.53
C TYR A 202 10.54 12.27 -30.26
N GLY A 203 10.59 13.60 -30.35
CA GLY A 203 10.23 14.49 -29.24
C GLY A 203 8.79 14.29 -28.75
N LEU A 204 7.82 14.19 -29.71
CA LEU A 204 6.41 13.89 -29.39
C LEU A 204 6.23 12.49 -28.78
N ALA A 205 7.03 11.52 -29.17
CA ALA A 205 6.97 10.18 -28.61
C ALA A 205 7.51 10.18 -27.17
N ARG A 206 8.62 10.87 -26.90
CA ARG A 206 9.13 11.05 -25.54
C ARG A 206 8.08 11.73 -24.63
N TRP A 207 7.43 12.77 -25.14
CA TRP A 207 6.31 13.38 -24.44
C TRP A 207 5.18 12.38 -24.16
N SER A 208 4.82 11.54 -25.13
CA SER A 208 3.80 10.49 -24.92
C SER A 208 4.16 9.50 -23.81
N LEU A 209 5.46 9.23 -23.60
CA LEU A 209 5.92 8.41 -22.47
C LEU A 209 5.76 9.15 -21.12
N VAL A 210 5.99 10.45 -21.09
CA VAL A 210 5.72 11.28 -19.90
C VAL A 210 4.22 11.29 -19.56
N GLU A 211 3.36 11.30 -20.58
CA GLU A 211 1.89 11.22 -20.44
C GLU A 211 1.38 9.77 -20.21
N HIS A 212 2.25 8.81 -19.95
CA HIS A 212 1.90 7.39 -19.77
C HIS A 212 1.09 6.77 -20.92
N ALA A 213 1.36 7.21 -22.16
CA ALA A 213 0.71 6.72 -23.39
C ALA A 213 1.67 5.92 -24.27
N PRO A 214 2.13 4.73 -23.87
CA PRO A 214 3.18 3.97 -24.58
C PRO A 214 2.78 3.51 -25.98
N ALA A 215 1.49 3.25 -26.22
CA ALA A 215 1.01 2.86 -27.55
C ALA A 215 1.19 3.99 -28.58
N ILE A 216 0.85 5.24 -28.20
CA ILE A 216 1.03 6.43 -29.04
C ILE A 216 2.53 6.70 -29.26
N ALA A 217 3.34 6.52 -28.20
CA ALA A 217 4.79 6.65 -28.30
C ALA A 217 5.37 5.67 -29.34
N SER A 218 4.96 4.40 -29.25
CA SER A 218 5.43 3.33 -30.17
C SER A 218 5.09 3.64 -31.62
N GLU A 219 3.89 4.13 -31.93
CA GLU A 219 3.49 4.51 -33.29
C GLU A 219 4.35 5.67 -33.83
N ARG A 220 4.54 6.72 -33.01
CA ARG A 220 5.36 7.87 -33.40
C ARG A 220 6.83 7.51 -33.62
N LEU A 221 7.38 6.62 -32.75
CA LEU A 221 8.76 6.14 -32.88
C LEU A 221 8.95 5.25 -34.13
N ALA A 222 7.98 4.46 -34.51
CA ALA A 222 8.04 3.70 -35.74
C ALA A 222 8.15 4.61 -36.98
N LYS A 223 7.34 5.68 -37.04
CA LYS A 223 7.41 6.69 -38.10
C LYS A 223 8.74 7.45 -38.06
N ALA A 224 9.20 7.87 -36.88
CA ALA A 224 10.49 8.55 -36.70
C ALA A 224 11.66 7.71 -37.21
N ARG A 225 11.63 6.39 -36.91
CA ARG A 225 12.65 5.44 -37.34
C ARG A 225 12.75 5.37 -38.86
N THR A 226 11.61 5.18 -39.56
CA THR A 226 11.58 5.13 -41.04
C THR A 226 12.20 6.37 -41.66
N ILE A 227 11.96 7.56 -41.13
CA ILE A 227 12.54 8.81 -41.58
C ILE A 227 14.04 8.88 -41.29
N ALA A 228 14.48 8.45 -40.10
CA ALA A 228 15.87 8.48 -39.68
C ALA A 228 16.75 7.46 -40.41
N GLU A 229 16.19 6.34 -40.87
CA GLU A 229 16.91 5.35 -41.68
C GLU A 229 17.44 5.91 -43.01
N ALA A 230 16.81 6.94 -43.51
CA ALA A 230 17.26 7.62 -44.73
C ALA A 230 18.49 8.53 -44.51
N ASP A 231 18.84 8.90 -43.26
CA ASP A 231 20.00 9.74 -42.92
C ASP A 231 21.22 8.86 -42.58
N THR A 232 22.20 8.85 -43.48
CA THR A 232 23.44 8.07 -43.36
C THR A 232 24.58 8.82 -42.66
N THR A 233 24.36 10.05 -42.22
CA THR A 233 25.38 10.83 -41.50
C THR A 233 25.63 10.26 -40.11
N PRO A 234 26.83 10.52 -39.50
CA PRO A 234 27.10 10.17 -38.11
C PRO A 234 26.08 10.73 -37.13
N LEU A 235 25.56 11.94 -37.32
CA LEU A 235 24.50 12.54 -36.53
C LEU A 235 23.19 11.75 -36.70
N GLY A 236 22.81 11.37 -37.94
CA GLY A 236 21.65 10.56 -38.21
C GLY A 236 21.74 9.17 -37.57
N ALA A 237 22.93 8.57 -37.56
CA ALA A 237 23.17 7.32 -36.86
C ALA A 237 22.94 7.43 -35.36
N GLN A 238 23.38 8.54 -34.71
CA GLN A 238 23.12 8.81 -33.30
C GLN A 238 21.62 8.97 -33.01
N ILE A 239 20.89 9.69 -33.87
CA ILE A 239 19.43 9.88 -33.72
C ILE A 239 18.69 8.54 -33.85
N ARG A 240 19.12 7.65 -34.78
CA ARG A 240 18.55 6.30 -34.92
C ARG A 240 18.72 5.48 -33.64
N ILE A 241 19.92 5.49 -33.06
CA ILE A 241 20.19 4.78 -31.80
C ILE A 241 19.24 5.27 -30.68
N GLU A 242 19.07 6.59 -30.55
CA GLU A 242 18.14 7.17 -29.57
C GLU A 242 16.68 6.77 -29.81
N ILE A 243 16.25 6.73 -31.06
CA ILE A 243 14.91 6.26 -31.44
C ILE A 243 14.73 4.79 -31.03
N VAL A 244 15.72 3.91 -31.32
CA VAL A 244 15.65 2.50 -30.95
C VAL A 244 15.62 2.31 -29.43
N ILE A 245 16.40 3.09 -28.69
CA ILE A 245 16.35 3.09 -27.22
C ILE A 245 14.95 3.49 -26.72
N ALA A 246 14.39 4.56 -27.27
CA ALA A 246 13.05 5.02 -26.91
C ALA A 246 11.95 4.00 -27.28
N GLN A 247 12.13 3.21 -28.36
CA GLN A 247 11.24 2.10 -28.70
C GLN A 247 11.28 1.01 -27.61
N GLY A 248 12.47 0.72 -27.06
CA GLY A 248 12.63 -0.16 -25.92
C GLY A 248 11.94 0.38 -24.66
N ASP A 249 12.11 1.68 -24.37
CA ASP A 249 11.47 2.34 -23.24
C ASP A 249 9.92 2.34 -23.37
N ALA A 250 9.40 2.58 -24.58
CA ALA A 250 7.97 2.50 -24.88
C ALA A 250 7.42 1.08 -24.72
N ALA A 251 8.17 0.07 -25.14
CA ALA A 251 7.79 -1.33 -24.96
C ALA A 251 7.76 -1.74 -23.47
N LEU A 252 8.75 -1.29 -22.66
CA LEU A 252 8.74 -1.50 -21.19
C LEU A 252 7.53 -0.82 -20.54
N ALA A 253 7.26 0.43 -20.88
CA ALA A 253 6.12 1.16 -20.38
C ALA A 253 4.77 0.49 -20.77
N GLY A 254 4.75 -0.21 -21.91
CA GLY A 254 3.63 -1.03 -22.39
C GLY A 254 3.60 -2.46 -21.83
N ASN A 255 4.45 -2.80 -20.86
CA ASN A 255 4.61 -4.13 -20.26
C ASN A 255 5.05 -5.23 -21.26
N ASP A 256 5.66 -4.86 -22.38
CA ASP A 256 6.24 -5.80 -23.36
C ASP A 256 7.77 -5.85 -23.21
N ALA A 257 8.22 -6.48 -22.14
CA ALA A 257 9.65 -6.58 -21.83
C ALA A 257 10.45 -7.41 -22.84
N ALA A 258 9.83 -8.39 -23.49
CA ALA A 258 10.49 -9.19 -24.52
C ALA A 258 10.84 -8.34 -25.74
N ARG A 259 9.92 -7.50 -26.18
CA ARG A 259 10.13 -6.57 -27.28
C ARG A 259 11.12 -5.47 -26.89
N ALA A 260 11.04 -4.96 -25.65
CA ALA A 260 12.00 -4.00 -25.10
C ALA A 260 13.44 -4.54 -25.13
N HIS A 261 13.63 -5.77 -24.67
CA HIS A 261 14.92 -6.46 -24.72
C HIS A 261 15.49 -6.52 -26.16
N GLY A 262 14.63 -6.86 -27.15
CA GLY A 262 15.03 -6.86 -28.56
C GLY A 262 15.56 -5.51 -29.04
N PHE A 263 14.85 -4.41 -28.72
CA PHE A 263 15.29 -3.06 -29.08
C PHE A 263 16.58 -2.65 -28.38
N PHE A 264 16.74 -2.96 -27.09
CA PHE A 264 17.98 -2.63 -26.38
C PHE A 264 19.19 -3.43 -26.90
N LEU A 265 19.00 -4.69 -27.29
CA LEU A 265 20.05 -5.47 -27.96
C LEU A 265 20.41 -4.87 -29.32
N GLU A 266 19.45 -4.45 -30.13
CA GLU A 266 19.68 -3.75 -31.37
C GLU A 266 20.47 -2.45 -31.14
N ALA A 267 20.07 -1.64 -30.15
CA ALA A 267 20.81 -0.44 -29.79
C ALA A 267 22.25 -0.73 -29.37
N LEU A 268 22.46 -1.81 -28.60
CA LEU A 268 23.80 -2.23 -28.15
C LEU A 268 24.68 -2.72 -29.32
N GLN A 269 24.08 -3.35 -30.34
CA GLN A 269 24.81 -3.70 -31.57
C GLN A 269 25.24 -2.47 -32.36
N LEU A 270 24.42 -1.41 -32.36
CA LEU A 270 24.72 -0.15 -33.02
C LEU A 270 25.77 0.69 -32.25
N ASP A 271 25.75 0.64 -30.92
CA ASP A 271 26.71 1.32 -30.05
C ASP A 271 27.12 0.43 -28.86
N PRO A 272 28.14 -0.43 -29.02
CA PRO A 272 28.55 -1.39 -27.99
C PRO A 272 29.17 -0.76 -26.73
N ARG A 273 29.49 0.55 -26.75
CA ARG A 273 30.17 1.23 -25.62
C ARG A 273 29.20 1.93 -24.68
N ARG A 274 27.91 1.83 -24.91
CA ARG A 274 26.88 2.54 -24.18
C ARG A 274 26.48 1.75 -22.92
N ALA A 275 27.13 2.04 -21.80
CA ALA A 275 26.94 1.36 -20.53
C ALA A 275 25.48 1.35 -20.05
N GLU A 276 24.72 2.43 -20.30
CA GLU A 276 23.31 2.55 -19.93
C GLU A 276 22.41 1.45 -20.53
N LEU A 277 22.78 0.90 -21.71
CA LEU A 277 22.00 -0.16 -22.37
C LEU A 277 22.04 -1.47 -21.57
N HIS A 278 23.14 -1.78 -20.92
CA HIS A 278 23.21 -2.95 -20.05
C HIS A 278 22.26 -2.82 -18.85
N ALA A 279 22.10 -1.61 -18.28
CA ALA A 279 21.14 -1.37 -17.22
C ALA A 279 19.69 -1.49 -17.73
N LYS A 280 19.39 -0.97 -18.93
CA LYS A 280 18.05 -1.12 -19.55
C LYS A 280 17.73 -2.59 -19.90
N ILE A 281 18.69 -3.36 -20.37
CA ILE A 281 18.57 -4.81 -20.59
C ILE A 281 18.29 -5.52 -19.25
N ALA A 282 19.01 -5.14 -18.18
CA ALA A 282 18.78 -5.69 -16.85
C ALA A 282 17.36 -5.40 -16.34
N THR A 283 16.88 -4.17 -16.52
CA THR A 283 15.51 -3.79 -16.17
C THR A 283 14.47 -4.61 -16.96
N ALA A 284 14.69 -4.86 -18.25
CA ALA A 284 13.81 -5.70 -19.05
C ALA A 284 13.78 -7.15 -18.53
N HIS A 285 14.93 -7.73 -18.18
CA HIS A 285 15.00 -9.08 -17.60
C HIS A 285 14.33 -9.14 -16.21
N ARG A 286 14.53 -8.11 -15.37
CA ARG A 286 13.87 -8.00 -14.06
C ARG A 286 12.34 -8.01 -14.19
N SER A 287 11.79 -7.29 -15.15
CA SER A 287 10.33 -7.19 -15.33
C SER A 287 9.66 -8.50 -15.75
N ILE A 288 10.39 -9.44 -16.37
CA ILE A 288 9.91 -10.79 -16.67
C ILE A 288 10.31 -11.84 -15.63
N GLY A 289 10.90 -11.41 -14.50
CA GLY A 289 11.30 -12.30 -13.42
C GLY A 289 12.62 -13.06 -13.63
N ASN A 290 13.37 -12.77 -14.71
CA ASN A 290 14.66 -13.40 -15.00
C ASN A 290 15.77 -12.69 -14.23
N LEU A 291 15.80 -12.88 -12.90
CA LEU A 291 16.66 -12.12 -11.99
C LEU A 291 18.15 -12.39 -12.19
N GLU A 292 18.55 -13.64 -12.47
CA GLU A 292 19.96 -13.99 -12.65
C GLU A 292 20.58 -13.27 -13.85
N THR A 293 19.89 -13.26 -15.00
CA THR A 293 20.35 -12.55 -16.20
C THR A 293 20.33 -11.03 -16.00
N ALA A 294 19.36 -10.51 -15.21
CA ALA A 294 19.33 -9.12 -14.82
C ALA A 294 20.56 -8.74 -13.99
N LEU A 295 20.92 -9.54 -12.99
CA LEU A 295 22.11 -9.33 -12.16
C LEU A 295 23.41 -9.30 -12.97
N GLN A 296 23.57 -10.25 -13.90
CA GLN A 296 24.75 -10.27 -14.80
C GLN A 296 24.81 -9.03 -15.71
N SER A 297 23.67 -8.52 -16.13
CA SER A 297 23.61 -7.30 -16.94
C SER A 297 23.92 -6.06 -16.10
N TYR A 298 23.48 -6.01 -14.83
CA TYR A 298 23.87 -4.95 -13.90
C TYR A 298 25.37 -4.98 -13.57
N ASP A 299 25.99 -6.17 -13.40
CA ASP A 299 27.44 -6.28 -13.24
C ASP A 299 28.19 -5.60 -14.39
N ARG A 300 27.76 -5.84 -15.64
CA ARG A 300 28.35 -5.19 -16.82
C ARG A 300 28.15 -3.68 -16.82
N ALA A 301 26.92 -3.22 -16.48
CA ALA A 301 26.59 -1.80 -16.40
C ALA A 301 27.46 -1.08 -15.35
N LEU A 302 27.58 -1.64 -14.14
CA LEU A 302 28.34 -1.06 -13.03
C LEU A 302 29.83 -1.06 -13.28
N THR A 303 30.36 -2.08 -13.98
CA THR A 303 31.78 -2.16 -14.36
C THR A 303 32.17 -1.08 -15.38
N GLN A 304 31.24 -0.63 -16.25
CA GLN A 304 31.48 0.35 -17.31
C GLN A 304 31.24 1.80 -16.93
N GLN A 305 30.71 2.16 -15.80
CA GLN A 305 30.33 3.49 -15.28
C GLN A 305 28.86 3.53 -14.79
N GLY A 306 28.47 2.65 -13.89
CA GLY A 306 27.12 2.68 -13.33
C GLY A 306 26.85 3.93 -12.49
N SER A 307 25.77 4.64 -12.83
CA SER A 307 25.26 5.74 -12.00
C SER A 307 24.75 5.20 -10.66
N VAL A 308 24.55 6.10 -9.69
CA VAL A 308 23.91 5.72 -8.40
C VAL A 308 22.52 5.13 -8.60
N GLU A 309 21.80 5.59 -9.61
CA GLU A 309 20.47 5.06 -9.97
C GLU A 309 20.54 3.61 -10.43
N VAL A 310 21.49 3.27 -11.31
CA VAL A 310 21.75 1.89 -11.74
C VAL A 310 22.13 1.01 -10.54
N LEU A 311 22.91 1.54 -9.61
CA LEU A 311 23.32 0.81 -8.40
C LEU A 311 22.12 0.57 -7.47
N ARG A 312 21.17 1.51 -7.35
CA ARG A 312 19.92 1.31 -6.60
C ARG A 312 19.10 0.18 -7.20
N ASP A 313 18.88 0.19 -8.52
CA ASP A 313 18.14 -0.85 -9.23
C ASP A 313 18.81 -2.24 -9.12
N ALA A 314 20.14 -2.26 -9.17
CA ALA A 314 20.94 -3.47 -8.99
C ALA A 314 20.78 -4.03 -7.56
N VAL A 315 20.85 -3.19 -6.53
CA VAL A 315 20.64 -3.57 -5.14
C VAL A 315 19.24 -4.15 -4.93
N ASP A 316 18.19 -3.51 -5.48
CA ASP A 316 16.82 -4.02 -5.41
C ASP A 316 16.68 -5.39 -6.07
N THR A 317 17.35 -5.58 -7.21
CA THR A 317 17.34 -6.86 -7.91
C THR A 317 18.09 -7.94 -7.13
N ALA A 318 19.21 -7.60 -6.47
CA ALA A 318 19.97 -8.53 -5.63
C ALA A 318 19.16 -8.95 -4.38
N ILE A 319 18.36 -8.04 -3.80
CA ILE A 319 17.44 -8.37 -2.71
C ILE A 319 16.37 -9.35 -3.21
N ALA A 320 15.73 -9.05 -4.33
CA ALA A 320 14.69 -9.90 -4.90
C ALA A 320 15.20 -11.30 -5.28
N ALA A 321 16.44 -11.40 -5.74
CA ALA A 321 17.11 -12.66 -6.08
C ALA A 321 17.72 -13.39 -4.87
N GLU A 322 17.70 -12.80 -3.69
CA GLU A 322 18.38 -13.30 -2.47
C GLU A 322 19.89 -13.58 -2.67
N ASP A 323 20.56 -12.86 -3.57
CA ASP A 323 21.99 -13.00 -3.84
C ASP A 323 22.83 -12.27 -2.77
N LYS A 324 23.22 -13.00 -1.75
CA LYS A 324 23.99 -12.47 -0.59
C LYS A 324 25.29 -11.79 -0.98
N VAL A 325 25.98 -12.30 -1.99
CA VAL A 325 27.29 -11.75 -2.42
C VAL A 325 27.12 -10.37 -3.00
N ARG A 326 26.17 -10.22 -3.94
CA ARG A 326 25.86 -8.94 -4.58
C ARG A 326 25.15 -7.98 -3.63
N GLN A 327 24.25 -8.48 -2.75
CA GLN A 327 23.64 -7.68 -1.68
C GLN A 327 24.71 -7.00 -0.81
N LEU A 328 25.72 -7.75 -0.38
CA LEU A 328 26.80 -7.19 0.46
C LEU A 328 27.69 -6.22 -0.32
N ALA A 329 28.13 -6.60 -1.52
CA ALA A 329 29.03 -5.79 -2.33
C ALA A 329 28.38 -4.47 -2.77
N TRP A 330 27.23 -4.54 -3.41
CA TRP A 330 26.53 -3.38 -3.94
C TRP A 330 25.84 -2.56 -2.84
N GLY A 331 25.34 -3.22 -1.77
CA GLY A 331 24.81 -2.53 -0.60
C GLY A 331 25.85 -1.68 0.10
N ASN A 332 27.11 -2.18 0.26
CA ASN A 332 28.19 -1.39 0.83
C ASN A 332 28.60 -0.22 -0.08
N ASP A 333 28.67 -0.41 -1.41
CA ASP A 333 28.98 0.67 -2.36
C ASP A 333 27.89 1.75 -2.31
N LEU A 334 26.61 1.34 -2.28
CA LEU A 334 25.50 2.29 -2.20
C LEU A 334 25.50 3.06 -0.87
N LEU A 335 25.77 2.39 0.28
CA LEU A 335 25.90 3.06 1.58
C LEU A 335 27.10 4.00 1.64
N GLY A 336 28.18 3.70 0.90
CA GLY A 336 29.31 4.61 0.76
C GLY A 336 28.96 5.92 0.05
N ARG A 337 28.01 5.88 -0.86
CA ARG A 337 27.50 7.05 -1.62
C ARG A 337 26.29 7.70 -0.94
N GLU A 338 25.41 6.92 -0.34
CA GLU A 338 24.18 7.32 0.32
C GLU A 338 24.02 6.61 1.67
N PRO A 339 24.57 7.16 2.77
CA PRO A 339 24.61 6.49 4.06
C PRO A 339 23.25 6.10 4.65
N ASP A 340 22.19 6.82 4.31
CA ASP A 340 20.81 6.60 4.83
C ASP A 340 19.89 5.85 3.86
N ASN A 341 20.43 5.25 2.81
CA ASN A 341 19.64 4.54 1.82
C ASN A 341 19.05 3.25 2.40
N VAL A 342 17.71 3.21 2.49
CA VAL A 342 16.95 2.11 3.11
C VAL A 342 17.22 0.78 2.41
N ARG A 343 17.21 0.76 1.08
CA ARG A 343 17.39 -0.48 0.31
C ARG A 343 18.80 -1.07 0.48
N ALA A 344 19.79 -0.20 0.61
CA ALA A 344 21.16 -0.63 0.88
C ALA A 344 21.32 -1.18 2.31
N LEU A 345 20.63 -0.61 3.31
CA LEU A 345 20.56 -1.16 4.67
C LEU A 345 19.91 -2.54 4.67
N VAL A 346 18.82 -2.73 3.91
CA VAL A 346 18.16 -4.02 3.76
C VAL A 346 19.06 -5.05 3.09
N ALA A 347 19.72 -4.69 2.00
CA ALA A 347 20.64 -5.58 1.29
C ALA A 347 21.76 -6.08 2.22
N ARG A 348 22.43 -5.15 2.88
CA ARG A 348 23.51 -5.47 3.81
C ARG A 348 23.02 -6.28 5.01
N GLY A 349 21.91 -5.88 5.63
CA GLY A 349 21.32 -6.58 6.77
C GLY A 349 20.89 -8.01 6.41
N SER A 350 20.21 -8.18 5.27
CA SER A 350 19.76 -9.50 4.80
C SER A 350 20.95 -10.44 4.48
N ALA A 351 22.01 -9.91 3.88
CA ALA A 351 23.21 -10.69 3.58
C ALA A 351 23.91 -11.18 4.87
N MET A 352 23.88 -10.39 5.96
CA MET A 352 24.56 -10.67 7.23
C MET A 352 23.75 -11.54 8.20
N LEU A 353 22.53 -11.95 7.89
CA LEU A 353 21.65 -12.72 8.80
C LEU A 353 22.29 -13.99 9.35
N GLY A 354 23.10 -14.70 8.57
CA GLY A 354 23.78 -15.94 8.98
C GLY A 354 25.05 -15.73 9.79
N ASP A 355 25.81 -14.70 9.45
CA ASP A 355 27.18 -14.51 9.97
C ASP A 355 27.24 -13.56 11.18
N SER A 356 26.35 -12.57 11.23
CA SER A 356 26.34 -11.53 12.28
C SER A 356 24.89 -11.07 12.56
N PRO A 357 24.06 -11.92 13.23
CA PRO A 357 22.63 -11.68 13.39
C PRO A 357 22.32 -10.38 14.16
N ASP A 358 23.11 -9.98 15.14
CA ASP A 358 22.88 -8.75 15.91
C ASP A 358 23.16 -7.49 15.08
N ALA A 359 24.24 -7.51 14.28
CA ALA A 359 24.54 -6.41 13.36
C ALA A 359 23.49 -6.33 12.23
N ALA A 360 23.04 -7.47 11.72
CA ALA A 360 21.96 -7.56 10.76
C ALA A 360 20.64 -6.96 11.32
N ARG A 361 20.29 -7.32 12.55
CA ARG A 361 19.10 -6.80 13.26
C ARG A 361 19.14 -5.27 13.34
N ALA A 362 20.25 -4.69 13.78
CA ALA A 362 20.38 -3.24 13.93
C ALA A 362 20.14 -2.49 12.60
N LEU A 363 20.69 -3.00 11.49
CA LEU A 363 20.48 -2.40 10.16
C LEU A 363 19.03 -2.53 9.68
N LEU A 364 18.44 -3.72 9.86
CA LEU A 364 17.07 -4.02 9.42
C LEU A 364 16.02 -3.28 10.26
N GLU A 365 16.25 -3.05 11.55
CA GLU A 365 15.35 -2.25 12.41
C GLU A 365 15.28 -0.79 11.94
N VAL A 366 16.40 -0.21 11.49
CA VAL A 366 16.41 1.14 10.89
C VAL A 366 15.62 1.19 9.60
N ALA A 367 15.73 0.18 8.76
CA ALA A 367 14.96 0.08 7.51
C ALA A 367 13.46 -0.19 7.78
N ALA A 368 13.15 -1.08 8.72
CA ALA A 368 11.79 -1.40 9.12
C ALA A 368 11.04 -0.20 9.73
N ALA A 369 11.75 0.69 10.44
CA ALA A 369 11.18 1.94 10.94
C ALA A 369 10.71 2.91 9.83
N LYS A 370 11.11 2.65 8.58
CA LYS A 370 10.67 3.36 7.36
C LYS A 370 9.69 2.52 6.53
N ASP A 371 9.03 1.55 7.15
CA ASP A 371 8.03 0.65 6.55
C ASP A 371 8.54 -0.18 5.35
N ASP A 372 9.84 -0.51 5.32
CA ASP A 372 10.38 -1.39 4.27
C ASP A 372 9.93 -2.85 4.48
N VAL A 373 9.28 -3.42 3.46
CA VAL A 373 8.66 -4.76 3.50
C VAL A 373 9.71 -5.85 3.68
N ASP A 374 10.82 -5.78 2.93
CA ASP A 374 11.87 -6.81 2.96
C ASP A 374 12.63 -6.79 4.28
N ALA A 375 12.80 -5.60 4.90
CA ALA A 375 13.35 -5.48 6.25
C ALA A 375 12.47 -6.19 7.28
N HIS A 376 11.15 -5.99 7.23
CA HIS A 376 10.22 -6.68 8.12
C HIS A 376 10.24 -8.20 7.90
N VAL A 377 10.29 -8.67 6.65
CA VAL A 377 10.40 -10.10 6.31
C VAL A 377 11.70 -10.71 6.84
N ALA A 378 12.82 -9.99 6.69
CA ALA A 378 14.11 -10.44 7.18
C ALA A 378 14.14 -10.50 8.72
N LEU A 379 13.57 -9.51 9.41
CA LEU A 379 13.44 -9.50 10.88
C LEU A 379 12.51 -10.60 11.37
N ALA A 380 11.42 -10.89 10.66
CA ALA A 380 10.53 -12.01 10.99
C ALA A 380 11.28 -13.34 10.91
N ARG A 381 12.05 -13.56 9.84
CA ARG A 381 12.88 -14.77 9.66
C ARG A 381 13.95 -14.90 10.76
N LEU A 382 14.57 -13.78 11.15
CA LEU A 382 15.58 -13.76 12.22
C LEU A 382 14.98 -14.07 13.59
N ALA A 383 13.78 -13.56 13.87
CA ALA A 383 13.11 -13.75 15.16
C ALA A 383 12.49 -15.14 15.32
N LEU A 384 12.08 -15.79 14.24
CA LEU A 384 11.28 -17.02 14.25
C LEU A 384 11.84 -18.15 15.13
N PRO A 385 13.15 -18.48 15.14
CA PRO A 385 13.69 -19.56 15.94
C PRO A 385 13.65 -19.32 17.45
N GLY A 386 13.74 -18.06 17.89
CA GLY A 386 13.88 -17.70 19.31
C GLY A 386 12.65 -16.99 19.90
N ASP A 387 11.92 -16.23 19.11
CA ASP A 387 10.75 -15.44 19.51
C ASP A 387 9.68 -15.43 18.39
N PRO A 388 8.90 -16.52 18.28
CA PRO A 388 7.86 -16.61 17.26
C PRO A 388 6.79 -15.53 17.37
N ALA A 389 6.51 -15.00 18.56
CA ALA A 389 5.53 -13.92 18.75
C ALA A 389 6.02 -12.61 18.09
N LYS A 390 7.30 -12.30 18.27
CA LYS A 390 7.94 -11.16 17.62
C LYS A 390 8.05 -11.37 16.10
N ALA A 391 8.33 -12.59 15.65
CA ALA A 391 8.33 -12.94 14.24
C ALA A 391 6.95 -12.69 13.59
N ALA A 392 5.86 -13.12 14.24
CA ALA A 392 4.50 -12.85 13.77
C ALA A 392 4.20 -11.33 13.69
N THR A 393 4.69 -10.54 14.65
CA THR A 393 4.54 -9.09 14.65
C THR A 393 5.22 -8.44 13.44
N PHE A 394 6.45 -8.84 13.12
CA PHE A 394 7.15 -8.35 11.94
C PHE A 394 6.49 -8.81 10.64
N ALA A 395 6.06 -10.08 10.56
CA ALA A 395 5.35 -10.58 9.38
C ALA A 395 4.03 -9.81 9.12
N LEU A 396 3.27 -9.49 10.17
CA LEU A 396 2.07 -8.65 10.09
C LEU A 396 2.42 -7.21 9.65
N ALA A 397 3.51 -6.64 10.14
CA ALA A 397 3.96 -5.31 9.70
C ALA A 397 4.29 -5.30 8.20
N ALA A 398 4.99 -6.31 7.70
CA ALA A 398 5.22 -6.49 6.25
C ALA A 398 3.89 -6.57 5.46
N LEU A 399 2.92 -7.35 5.94
CA LEU A 399 1.63 -7.55 5.29
C LEU A 399 0.72 -6.31 5.34
N ARG A 400 0.89 -5.40 6.28
CA ARG A 400 0.18 -4.11 6.30
C ARG A 400 0.62 -3.22 5.14
N VAL A 401 1.89 -3.26 4.78
CA VAL A 401 2.44 -2.50 3.65
C VAL A 401 2.16 -3.22 2.33
N ALA A 402 2.40 -4.54 2.28
CA ALA A 402 2.23 -5.39 1.11
C ALA A 402 1.35 -6.61 1.43
N PRO A 403 0.00 -6.49 1.39
CA PRO A 403 -0.93 -7.52 1.82
C PRO A 403 -0.82 -8.88 1.10
N HIS A 404 -0.32 -8.87 -0.13
CA HIS A 404 -0.16 -10.06 -0.96
C HIS A 404 1.26 -10.67 -0.93
N HIS A 405 2.14 -10.20 -0.04
CA HIS A 405 3.52 -10.65 0.02
C HIS A 405 3.62 -12.11 0.50
N THR A 406 3.96 -13.02 -0.40
CA THR A 406 3.91 -14.47 -0.18
C THR A 406 4.78 -14.93 1.00
N LYS A 407 6.06 -14.51 1.04
CA LYS A 407 6.99 -14.91 2.11
C LYS A 407 6.55 -14.40 3.49
N ALA A 408 5.95 -13.21 3.57
CA ALA A 408 5.43 -12.69 4.83
C ALA A 408 4.22 -13.52 5.33
N ARG A 409 3.35 -13.99 4.42
CA ARG A 409 2.24 -14.90 4.78
C ARG A 409 2.73 -16.26 5.27
N GLU A 410 3.73 -16.83 4.62
CA GLU A 410 4.37 -18.07 5.03
C GLU A 410 4.96 -17.93 6.43
N LEU A 411 5.76 -16.88 6.67
CA LEU A 411 6.37 -16.60 7.98
C LEU A 411 5.33 -16.36 9.08
N LEU A 412 4.23 -15.68 8.76
CA LEU A 412 3.14 -15.46 9.71
C LEU A 412 2.50 -16.80 10.12
N THR A 413 2.25 -17.67 9.13
CA THR A 413 1.67 -19.00 9.37
C THR A 413 2.59 -19.84 10.26
N GLU A 414 3.88 -19.87 9.96
CA GLU A 414 4.88 -20.62 10.70
C GLU A 414 5.07 -20.06 12.12
N ALA A 415 5.16 -18.74 12.25
CA ALA A 415 5.30 -18.06 13.54
C ALA A 415 4.08 -18.30 14.44
N ARG A 416 2.86 -18.22 13.89
CA ARG A 416 1.63 -18.49 14.66
C ARG A 416 1.55 -19.94 15.11
N ALA A 417 1.90 -20.88 14.27
CA ALA A 417 1.98 -22.29 14.64
C ALA A 417 3.00 -22.53 15.76
N ALA A 418 4.17 -21.88 15.69
CA ALA A 418 5.23 -22.01 16.70
C ALA A 418 4.86 -21.36 18.05
N VAL A 419 4.10 -20.25 18.07
CA VAL A 419 3.63 -19.60 19.31
C VAL A 419 2.74 -20.52 20.12
N VAL A 420 1.82 -21.21 19.48
CA VAL A 420 0.84 -22.06 20.16
C VAL A 420 1.41 -23.44 20.45
N GLY A 421 2.23 -23.98 19.55
CA GLY A 421 2.78 -25.33 19.61
C GLY A 421 1.72 -26.41 19.34
N GLU A 422 1.98 -27.63 19.74
CA GLU A 422 1.04 -28.76 19.66
C GLU A 422 0.52 -29.15 21.04
N PRO A 423 -0.77 -29.55 21.15
CA PRO A 423 -1.29 -30.04 22.41
C PRO A 423 -0.72 -31.42 22.73
N GLY A 424 -0.21 -31.62 23.94
CA GLY A 424 0.20 -32.91 24.43
C GLY A 424 -1.02 -33.87 24.68
N PRO A 425 -0.77 -35.11 25.06
CA PRO A 425 -1.82 -36.12 25.21
C PRO A 425 -2.68 -35.94 26.48
N GLU A 426 -2.15 -35.29 27.51
CA GLU A 426 -2.81 -35.12 28.78
C GLU A 426 -3.73 -33.87 28.78
N ILE A 427 -4.77 -33.89 29.63
CA ILE A 427 -5.68 -32.74 29.76
C ILE A 427 -4.97 -31.50 30.31
N ALA A 428 -3.93 -31.68 31.13
CA ALA A 428 -3.11 -30.55 31.59
C ALA A 428 -2.33 -29.89 30.44
N ASP A 429 -1.78 -30.67 29.51
CA ASP A 429 -1.11 -30.18 28.33
C ASP A 429 -2.09 -29.41 27.41
N LEU A 430 -3.31 -29.96 27.29
CA LEU A 430 -4.38 -29.32 26.54
C LEU A 430 -4.82 -27.99 27.19
N ALA A 431 -4.89 -27.93 28.51
CA ALA A 431 -5.19 -26.72 29.25
C ALA A 431 -4.11 -25.65 29.01
N GLY A 432 -2.83 -25.98 29.12
CA GLY A 432 -1.72 -25.10 28.79
C GLY A 432 -1.69 -24.68 27.32
N TYR A 433 -2.14 -25.55 26.43
CA TYR A 433 -2.30 -25.20 25.00
C TYR A 433 -3.41 -24.19 24.80
N VAL A 434 -4.59 -24.38 25.39
CA VAL A 434 -5.72 -23.44 25.30
C VAL A 434 -5.38 -22.09 25.98
N GLU A 435 -4.63 -22.13 27.10
CA GLU A 435 -4.16 -20.92 27.78
C GLU A 435 -3.28 -20.06 26.85
N ARG A 436 -2.28 -20.66 26.22
CA ARG A 436 -1.46 -19.95 25.22
C ARG A 436 -2.29 -19.41 24.05
N LEU A 437 -3.32 -20.14 23.60
CA LEU A 437 -4.24 -19.69 22.56
C LEU A 437 -4.97 -18.42 22.95
N VAL A 438 -5.63 -18.42 24.11
CA VAL A 438 -6.42 -17.26 24.54
C VAL A 438 -5.53 -16.07 24.93
N GLU A 439 -4.35 -16.29 25.48
CA GLU A 439 -3.34 -15.24 25.73
C GLU A 439 -2.81 -14.61 24.45
N SER A 440 -2.72 -15.36 23.36
CA SER A 440 -2.17 -14.89 22.09
C SER A 440 -3.04 -13.80 21.43
N ARG A 441 -4.27 -13.58 21.93
CA ARG A 441 -5.27 -12.69 21.36
C ARG A 441 -5.92 -11.80 22.41
N ARG A 442 -5.88 -10.49 22.16
CA ARG A 442 -6.44 -9.50 23.08
C ARG A 442 -7.94 -9.67 23.29
N GLU A 443 -8.66 -10.02 22.23
CA GLU A 443 -10.12 -10.22 22.25
C GLU A 443 -10.56 -11.40 23.10
N LEU A 444 -9.66 -12.36 23.41
CA LEU A 444 -9.89 -13.55 24.23
C LEU A 444 -9.35 -13.40 25.67
N GLY A 445 -8.76 -12.24 26.01
CA GLY A 445 -8.11 -12.03 27.29
C GLY A 445 -9.00 -12.26 28.53
N HIS A 446 -10.32 -12.11 28.40
CA HIS A 446 -11.29 -12.38 29.47
C HIS A 446 -11.39 -13.88 29.82
N LEU A 447 -11.03 -14.78 28.90
CA LEU A 447 -11.05 -16.25 29.08
C LEU A 447 -9.81 -16.80 29.81
N VAL A 448 -8.69 -16.06 29.80
CA VAL A 448 -7.41 -16.51 30.40
C VAL A 448 -7.59 -16.94 31.85
N GLY A 449 -8.29 -16.12 32.64
CA GLY A 449 -8.52 -16.42 34.04
C GLY A 449 -9.37 -17.68 34.31
N GLU A 450 -10.20 -18.09 33.35
CA GLU A 450 -11.00 -19.33 33.47
C GLU A 450 -10.14 -20.55 33.18
N VAL A 451 -9.30 -20.51 32.13
CA VAL A 451 -8.39 -21.59 31.79
C VAL A 451 -7.36 -21.81 32.90
N ALA A 452 -6.75 -20.73 33.39
CA ALA A 452 -5.76 -20.79 34.47
C ALA A 452 -6.35 -21.41 35.72
N ARG A 453 -7.58 -21.05 36.11
CA ARG A 453 -8.28 -21.65 37.23
C ARG A 453 -8.58 -23.15 37.02
N ALA A 454 -9.04 -23.53 35.83
CA ALA A 454 -9.32 -24.89 35.46
C ALA A 454 -8.05 -25.75 35.49
N SER A 455 -6.95 -25.24 34.98
CA SER A 455 -5.63 -25.89 35.01
C SER A 455 -5.12 -26.05 36.43
N ALA A 456 -5.12 -24.99 37.24
CA ALA A 456 -4.69 -25.03 38.63
C ALA A 456 -5.50 -26.00 39.49
N ASN A 457 -6.76 -26.27 39.16
CA ASN A 457 -7.61 -27.21 39.85
C ASN A 457 -7.25 -28.68 39.63
N LEU A 458 -6.52 -29.04 38.57
CA LEU A 458 -6.17 -30.41 38.26
C LEU A 458 -5.32 -31.08 39.37
N ASP A 459 -4.43 -30.33 39.99
CA ASP A 459 -3.51 -30.78 41.03
C ASP A 459 -4.07 -30.60 42.45
N GLN A 460 -5.23 -29.92 42.56
CA GLN A 460 -5.87 -29.73 43.87
C GLN A 460 -6.62 -31.01 44.31
N PRO A 461 -6.73 -31.29 45.63
CA PRO A 461 -7.63 -32.30 46.13
C PRO A 461 -9.07 -32.06 45.70
N LEU A 462 -9.85 -33.15 45.47
CA LEU A 462 -11.25 -33.08 45.07
C LEU A 462 -12.07 -32.31 46.12
N LEU A 463 -12.84 -31.32 45.70
CA LEU A 463 -13.69 -30.56 46.60
C LEU A 463 -15.08 -31.18 46.69
N VAL A 464 -15.34 -31.90 47.77
CA VAL A 464 -16.62 -32.56 48.06
C VAL A 464 -17.44 -31.66 48.98
N THR A 465 -18.55 -31.17 48.47
CA THR A 465 -19.42 -30.26 49.26
C THR A 465 -20.58 -31.04 49.87
N VAL A 466 -20.79 -30.88 51.18
CA VAL A 466 -21.91 -31.47 51.94
C VAL A 466 -23.10 -30.52 51.89
N MET A 467 -24.19 -30.95 51.30
CA MET A 467 -25.39 -30.14 51.04
C MET A 467 -26.63 -30.85 51.56
N GLY A 468 -27.74 -30.14 51.67
CA GLY A 468 -29.03 -30.66 52.11
C GLY A 468 -29.86 -29.61 52.80
N GLU A 469 -31.13 -29.88 53.09
CA GLU A 469 -32.04 -28.94 53.74
C GLU A 469 -31.58 -28.58 55.18
N PHE A 470 -32.18 -27.56 55.74
CA PHE A 470 -31.92 -27.19 57.13
C PHE A 470 -32.30 -28.35 58.09
N SER A 471 -31.51 -28.57 59.12
CA SER A 471 -31.66 -29.70 60.08
C SER A 471 -31.51 -31.11 59.55
N SER A 472 -30.98 -31.29 58.29
CA SER A 472 -30.71 -32.66 57.78
C SER A 472 -29.51 -33.29 58.47
N GLY A 473 -28.69 -32.57 59.23
CA GLY A 473 -27.52 -33.05 59.93
C GLY A 473 -26.23 -33.00 59.18
N LYS A 474 -26.03 -32.04 58.33
CA LYS A 474 -24.79 -31.80 57.54
C LYS A 474 -23.55 -31.71 58.41
N SER A 475 -23.57 -30.79 59.37
CA SER A 475 -22.46 -30.60 60.31
C SER A 475 -22.24 -31.84 61.19
N SER A 476 -23.31 -32.57 61.54
CA SER A 476 -23.19 -33.85 62.26
C SER A 476 -22.52 -34.92 61.38
N PHE A 477 -22.79 -34.92 60.05
CA PHE A 477 -22.12 -35.79 59.06
C PHE A 477 -20.63 -35.46 59.01
N VAL A 478 -20.28 -34.21 58.94
CA VAL A 478 -18.87 -33.75 58.90
C VAL A 478 -18.15 -34.08 60.18
N ASN A 479 -18.81 -33.89 61.36
CA ASN A 479 -18.26 -34.29 62.65
C ASN A 479 -18.04 -35.81 62.75
N ALA A 480 -18.97 -36.61 62.26
CA ALA A 480 -18.82 -38.06 62.15
C ALA A 480 -17.70 -38.47 61.20
N PHE A 481 -17.52 -37.74 60.06
CA PHE A 481 -16.42 -37.97 59.16
C PHE A 481 -15.06 -37.71 59.82
N ILE A 482 -14.93 -36.61 60.52
CA ILE A 482 -13.70 -36.20 61.21
C ILE A 482 -13.43 -37.05 62.44
N GLY A 483 -14.46 -37.59 63.10
CA GLY A 483 -14.38 -38.31 64.39
C GLY A 483 -14.22 -37.34 65.57
N ALA A 484 -14.61 -36.11 65.45
CA ALA A 484 -14.56 -35.10 66.50
C ALA A 484 -15.68 -34.09 66.30
N ASP A 485 -16.17 -33.50 67.42
CA ASP A 485 -17.25 -32.49 67.39
C ASP A 485 -16.67 -31.09 67.07
N VAL A 486 -16.49 -30.84 65.80
CA VAL A 486 -15.82 -29.62 65.32
C VAL A 486 -16.81 -28.60 64.77
N ALA A 487 -17.77 -29.06 63.98
CA ALA A 487 -18.80 -28.22 63.43
C ALA A 487 -19.90 -28.02 64.46
N PRO A 488 -20.34 -26.80 64.87
CA PRO A 488 -21.38 -26.57 65.82
C PRO A 488 -22.67 -27.30 65.42
N THR A 489 -23.20 -28.11 66.33
CA THR A 489 -24.50 -28.80 66.13
C THR A 489 -25.53 -28.22 67.06
N GLY A 490 -26.64 -27.60 66.56
CA GLY A 490 -27.71 -27.04 67.35
C GLY A 490 -29.02 -26.82 66.61
N ILE A 491 -30.11 -26.49 67.35
CA ILE A 491 -31.44 -26.22 66.76
C ILE A 491 -31.55 -24.81 66.15
N THR A 492 -30.63 -23.87 66.50
CA THR A 492 -30.48 -22.58 65.86
C THR A 492 -29.55 -22.65 64.65
N PRO A 493 -29.66 -21.73 63.69
CA PRO A 493 -28.75 -21.70 62.56
C PRO A 493 -27.29 -21.53 63.04
N THR A 494 -26.60 -22.62 63.23
CA THR A 494 -25.28 -22.68 63.90
C THR A 494 -24.11 -22.66 62.89
N THR A 495 -24.39 -22.88 61.59
CA THR A 495 -23.37 -22.86 60.58
C THR A 495 -23.48 -21.53 59.81
N ALA A 496 -22.92 -20.50 60.36
CA ALA A 496 -22.83 -19.18 59.70
C ALA A 496 -21.61 -19.05 58.77
N THR A 497 -20.63 -19.93 58.96
CA THR A 497 -19.36 -19.94 58.19
C THR A 497 -19.23 -21.17 57.31
N ILE A 498 -18.46 -21.07 56.24
CA ILE A 498 -18.06 -22.21 55.42
C ILE A 498 -16.87 -22.90 56.09
N ASN A 499 -17.02 -24.21 56.40
CA ASN A 499 -15.95 -24.96 56.98
C ASN A 499 -15.35 -25.90 55.93
N VAL A 500 -14.05 -25.79 55.67
CA VAL A 500 -13.33 -26.64 54.73
C VAL A 500 -12.40 -27.54 55.50
N VAL A 501 -12.69 -28.84 55.49
CA VAL A 501 -11.85 -29.85 56.13
C VAL A 501 -10.80 -30.35 55.13
N ARG A 502 -9.53 -30.25 55.54
CA ARG A 502 -8.35 -30.59 54.72
C ARG A 502 -7.39 -31.50 55.47
N TYR A 503 -6.51 -32.13 54.69
CA TYR A 503 -5.38 -32.82 55.27
C TYR A 503 -4.39 -31.87 55.93
N GLY A 504 -4.00 -32.21 57.15
CA GLY A 504 -2.92 -31.56 57.89
C GLY A 504 -2.15 -32.63 58.67
N ARG A 505 -0.82 -32.52 58.77
CA ARG A 505 0.03 -33.44 59.52
C ARG A 505 -0.32 -33.44 61.00
N GLU A 506 -0.76 -32.27 61.52
CA GLU A 506 -1.24 -32.05 62.88
C GLU A 506 -2.66 -31.48 62.85
N ARG A 507 -3.38 -31.69 63.95
CA ARG A 507 -4.71 -31.09 64.11
C ARG A 507 -4.59 -29.59 64.40
N GLY A 508 -5.35 -28.77 63.65
CA GLY A 508 -5.37 -27.30 63.79
C GLY A 508 -6.34 -26.65 62.85
N GLY A 509 -6.20 -25.39 62.60
CA GLY A 509 -6.98 -24.71 61.57
C GLY A 509 -6.53 -23.29 61.27
N ARG A 510 -7.15 -22.76 60.25
CA ARG A 510 -6.95 -21.40 59.75
C ARG A 510 -8.28 -20.74 59.59
N ILE A 511 -8.40 -19.54 60.12
CA ILE A 511 -9.56 -18.67 59.88
C ILE A 511 -9.15 -17.65 58.86
N ILE A 512 -9.86 -17.60 57.76
CA ILE A 512 -9.60 -16.70 56.64
C ILE A 512 -10.74 -15.70 56.60
N SER A 513 -10.40 -14.43 56.77
CA SER A 513 -11.35 -13.30 56.73
C SER A 513 -11.58 -12.87 55.27
N ARG A 514 -12.66 -12.11 55.03
CA ARG A 514 -13.00 -11.60 53.68
C ARG A 514 -11.96 -10.64 53.09
N ASP A 515 -11.16 -10.00 53.96
CA ASP A 515 -10.01 -9.21 53.58
C ASP A 515 -8.73 -10.02 53.29
N ASN A 516 -8.85 -11.36 53.25
CA ASN A 516 -7.76 -12.32 53.08
C ASN A 516 -6.75 -12.40 54.26
N ALA A 517 -7.07 -11.79 55.42
CA ALA A 517 -6.26 -12.01 56.60
C ALA A 517 -6.43 -13.47 57.09
N THR A 518 -5.32 -14.08 57.48
CA THR A 518 -5.29 -15.51 57.90
C THR A 518 -4.81 -15.59 59.34
N LEU A 519 -5.62 -16.22 60.18
CA LEU A 519 -5.30 -16.55 61.58
C LEU A 519 -5.09 -18.05 61.70
N GLU A 520 -3.87 -18.50 62.01
CA GLU A 520 -3.56 -19.87 62.26
C GLU A 520 -3.74 -20.22 63.75
N LEU A 521 -4.47 -21.30 64.07
CA LEU A 521 -4.78 -21.72 65.42
C LEU A 521 -4.50 -23.21 65.59
N GLY A 522 -3.91 -23.58 66.74
CA GLY A 522 -3.89 -24.97 67.18
C GLY A 522 -5.30 -25.45 67.46
N TRP A 523 -5.44 -26.80 67.57
CA TRP A 523 -6.76 -27.45 67.67
C TRP A 523 -7.65 -26.90 68.77
N ASP A 524 -7.13 -26.77 70.00
CA ASP A 524 -7.95 -26.37 71.17
C ASP A 524 -8.39 -24.92 71.07
N ALA A 525 -7.48 -24.03 70.62
CA ALA A 525 -7.75 -22.63 70.41
C ALA A 525 -8.76 -22.44 69.24
N LEU A 526 -8.67 -23.27 68.15
CA LEU A 526 -9.65 -23.21 67.06
C LEU A 526 -11.03 -23.60 67.55
N MET A 527 -11.12 -24.68 68.39
CA MET A 527 -12.39 -25.15 68.92
C MET A 527 -13.00 -24.14 69.89
N GLU A 528 -12.22 -23.51 70.75
CA GLU A 528 -12.65 -22.39 71.59
C GLU A 528 -13.15 -21.21 70.80
N HIS A 529 -12.42 -20.81 69.79
CA HIS A 529 -12.79 -19.70 68.92
C HIS A 529 -14.09 -19.95 68.14
N LEU A 530 -14.27 -21.17 67.59
CA LEU A 530 -15.49 -21.56 66.86
C LEU A 530 -16.71 -21.62 67.79
N ARG A 531 -16.55 -22.01 69.06
CA ARG A 531 -17.63 -22.03 70.05
C ARG A 531 -18.01 -20.64 70.54
N ALA A 532 -17.08 -19.72 70.58
CA ALA A 532 -17.27 -18.33 71.00
C ALA A 532 -17.73 -17.41 69.83
N LEU A 533 -17.80 -17.92 68.57
CA LEU A 533 -18.13 -17.13 67.42
C LEU A 533 -19.55 -16.61 67.40
N THR A 534 -19.71 -15.31 67.44
CA THR A 534 -21.03 -14.66 67.33
C THR A 534 -21.49 -14.55 65.87
N PRO A 535 -22.80 -14.44 65.59
CA PRO A 535 -23.30 -14.33 64.20
C PRO A 535 -22.74 -13.12 63.43
N ASP A 536 -22.43 -12.03 64.12
CA ASP A 536 -21.88 -10.85 63.50
C ASP A 536 -20.39 -11.02 63.15
N ALA A 537 -19.61 -11.62 64.03
CA ALA A 537 -18.21 -11.97 63.77
C ALA A 537 -18.07 -13.01 62.65
N ALA A 538 -19.03 -13.89 62.51
CA ALA A 538 -19.07 -14.87 61.45
C ALA A 538 -19.22 -14.24 60.04
N LYS A 539 -19.81 -13.05 59.90
CA LYS A 539 -19.99 -12.35 58.66
C LYS A 539 -18.68 -11.83 58.07
N GLU A 540 -17.67 -11.59 58.91
CA GLU A 540 -16.34 -11.14 58.48
C GLU A 540 -15.44 -12.28 58.01
N ILE A 541 -15.80 -13.52 58.32
CA ILE A 541 -15.07 -14.71 57.96
C ILE A 541 -15.50 -15.17 56.55
N ASP A 542 -14.55 -15.40 55.66
CA ASP A 542 -14.76 -16.02 54.34
C ASP A 542 -14.94 -17.54 54.52
N ARG A 543 -13.96 -18.16 55.15
CA ARG A 543 -14.01 -19.59 55.45
C ARG A 543 -13.12 -19.97 56.63
N VAL A 544 -13.41 -21.11 57.21
CA VAL A 544 -12.58 -21.76 58.22
C VAL A 544 -11.98 -23.07 57.64
N GLU A 545 -10.68 -23.16 57.58
CA GLU A 545 -9.98 -24.38 57.18
C GLU A 545 -9.62 -25.20 58.40
N ILE A 546 -10.15 -26.43 58.47
CA ILE A 546 -9.94 -27.38 59.56
C ILE A 546 -8.94 -28.43 59.07
N LEU A 547 -7.80 -28.51 59.75
CA LEU A 547 -6.72 -29.42 59.40
C LEU A 547 -6.76 -30.65 60.29
N VAL A 548 -6.84 -31.87 59.66
CA VAL A 548 -6.86 -33.14 60.39
C VAL A 548 -6.02 -34.20 59.67
N PRO A 549 -5.31 -35.08 60.42
CA PRO A 549 -4.42 -36.09 59.80
C PRO A 549 -5.20 -37.36 59.41
N LEU A 550 -6.15 -37.19 58.49
CA LEU A 550 -6.90 -38.27 57.86
C LEU A 550 -6.38 -38.55 56.46
N PRO A 551 -5.86 -39.78 56.15
CA PRO A 551 -5.25 -40.06 54.83
C PRO A 551 -6.20 -39.81 53.65
N GLN A 552 -7.50 -39.96 53.83
CA GLN A 552 -8.50 -39.71 52.78
C GLN A 552 -8.49 -38.23 52.31
N LEU A 553 -8.14 -37.30 53.20
CA LEU A 553 -8.11 -35.87 52.94
C LEU A 553 -6.89 -35.44 52.12
N GLU A 554 -5.92 -36.32 51.87
CA GLU A 554 -4.86 -36.05 50.88
C GLU A 554 -5.41 -35.95 49.47
N LYS A 555 -6.51 -36.65 49.18
CA LYS A 555 -7.13 -36.72 47.85
C LYS A 555 -8.37 -35.83 47.73
N ILE A 556 -9.00 -35.48 48.86
CA ILE A 556 -10.26 -34.70 48.89
C ILE A 556 -10.24 -33.65 50.00
N ASN A 557 -10.98 -32.56 49.75
CA ASN A 557 -11.38 -31.60 50.77
C ASN A 557 -12.88 -31.70 50.98
N ILE A 558 -13.38 -31.66 52.20
CA ILE A 558 -14.80 -31.68 52.51
C ILE A 558 -15.24 -30.29 52.94
N VAL A 559 -16.32 -29.79 52.32
CA VAL A 559 -16.89 -28.48 52.65
C VAL A 559 -18.26 -28.65 53.33
N ASP A 560 -18.39 -28.16 54.54
CA ASP A 560 -19.68 -28.00 55.22
C ASP A 560 -20.28 -26.64 54.86
N THR A 561 -21.45 -26.68 54.23
CA THR A 561 -22.14 -25.45 53.75
C THR A 561 -23.36 -25.14 54.64
N PRO A 562 -23.74 -23.84 54.74
CA PRO A 562 -25.04 -23.45 55.31
C PRO A 562 -26.18 -24.19 54.60
N GLY A 563 -27.30 -24.50 55.37
CA GLY A 563 -28.39 -25.24 54.73
C GLY A 563 -29.16 -24.47 53.67
N LEU A 564 -29.47 -25.16 52.58
CA LEU A 564 -30.43 -24.67 51.58
C LEU A 564 -31.81 -24.53 52.22
N ASN A 565 -32.58 -23.52 51.88
CA ASN A 565 -33.84 -23.13 52.51
C ASN A 565 -33.67 -22.62 53.95
N SER A 566 -32.53 -22.00 54.28
CA SER A 566 -32.38 -21.27 55.55
C SER A 566 -33.26 -20.03 55.54
N ILE A 567 -33.70 -19.57 56.73
CA ILE A 567 -34.55 -18.38 56.88
C ILE A 567 -33.83 -17.08 56.33
N GLN A 568 -32.53 -17.17 56.16
CA GLN A 568 -31.73 -16.03 55.64
C GLN A 568 -31.33 -16.24 54.17
N PRO A 569 -31.77 -15.37 53.26
CA PRO A 569 -31.44 -15.48 51.83
C PRO A 569 -29.94 -15.46 51.52
N GLU A 570 -29.13 -14.83 52.35
CA GLU A 570 -27.67 -14.75 52.19
C GLU A 570 -26.98 -16.11 52.33
N HIS A 571 -27.51 -16.99 53.20
CA HIS A 571 -26.97 -18.38 53.38
C HIS A 571 -27.26 -19.26 52.15
N GLU A 572 -28.41 -19.05 51.52
CA GLU A 572 -28.76 -19.78 50.27
C GLU A 572 -27.91 -19.35 49.11
N ALA A 573 -27.65 -18.02 48.97
CA ALA A 573 -26.77 -17.51 47.95
C ALA A 573 -25.32 -18.04 48.08
N THR A 574 -24.83 -18.11 49.35
CA THR A 574 -23.48 -18.64 49.62
C THR A 574 -23.41 -20.15 49.31
N ALA A 575 -24.40 -20.93 49.69
CA ALA A 575 -24.44 -22.36 49.36
C ALA A 575 -24.48 -22.58 47.86
N ARG A 576 -25.27 -21.81 47.09
CA ARG A 576 -25.33 -21.86 45.64
C ARG A 576 -24.02 -21.49 44.99
N ALA A 577 -23.34 -20.45 45.47
CA ALA A 577 -22.02 -20.06 44.92
C ALA A 577 -20.95 -21.17 45.06
N PHE A 578 -21.09 -22.04 46.07
CA PHE A 578 -20.20 -23.16 46.27
C PHE A 578 -20.54 -24.37 45.38
N ILE A 579 -21.76 -24.46 44.82
CA ILE A 579 -22.08 -25.53 43.86
C ILE A 579 -21.14 -25.42 42.63
N GLY A 580 -20.95 -24.23 42.14
CA GLY A 580 -20.02 -24.00 40.99
C GLY A 580 -18.57 -24.40 41.30
N LYS A 581 -18.13 -24.30 42.57
CA LYS A 581 -16.77 -24.65 43.00
C LYS A 581 -16.60 -26.14 43.35
N ALA A 582 -17.69 -26.83 43.72
CA ALA A 582 -17.67 -28.25 44.11
C ALA A 582 -17.34 -29.15 42.92
N ASP A 583 -16.52 -30.17 43.11
CA ASP A 583 -16.28 -31.22 42.13
C ASP A 583 -17.32 -32.36 42.27
N ALA A 584 -17.77 -32.63 43.49
CA ALA A 584 -18.80 -33.61 43.82
C ALA A 584 -19.62 -33.15 45.04
N VAL A 585 -20.80 -33.72 45.23
CA VAL A 585 -21.72 -33.34 46.29
C VAL A 585 -22.16 -34.58 47.08
N VAL A 586 -22.14 -34.48 48.43
CA VAL A 586 -22.83 -35.35 49.32
C VAL A 586 -24.11 -34.69 49.75
N TRP A 587 -25.24 -35.22 49.31
CA TRP A 587 -26.56 -34.68 49.69
C TRP A 587 -27.14 -35.39 50.86
N VAL A 588 -27.37 -34.68 52.01
CA VAL A 588 -27.83 -35.26 53.23
C VAL A 588 -29.37 -35.15 53.38
N PHE A 589 -30.07 -36.28 53.35
CA PHE A 589 -31.50 -36.43 53.48
C PHE A 589 -31.88 -36.79 54.91
N THR A 590 -33.16 -36.56 55.32
CA THR A 590 -33.82 -37.19 56.46
C THR A 590 -35.14 -37.82 56.01
N ALA A 591 -35.65 -38.84 56.78
CA ALA A 591 -36.85 -39.53 56.38
C ALA A 591 -38.07 -38.58 56.23
N ALA A 592 -38.15 -37.54 57.07
CA ALA A 592 -39.24 -36.59 57.03
C ALA A 592 -39.21 -35.60 55.86
N GLN A 593 -38.08 -35.47 55.19
CA GLN A 593 -37.87 -34.40 54.19
C GLN A 593 -37.42 -34.94 52.82
N GLY A 594 -36.96 -36.16 52.67
CA GLY A 594 -36.43 -36.73 51.46
C GLY A 594 -37.42 -36.78 50.31
N GLY A 595 -36.99 -36.38 49.08
CA GLY A 595 -37.77 -36.42 47.86
C GLY A 595 -38.70 -35.22 47.61
N LYS A 596 -38.60 -34.14 48.38
CA LYS A 596 -39.37 -32.93 48.17
C LYS A 596 -39.06 -32.25 46.85
N ALA A 597 -40.00 -31.45 46.36
CA ALA A 597 -39.84 -30.68 45.08
C ALA A 597 -38.66 -29.69 45.13
N SER A 598 -38.39 -29.10 46.32
CA SER A 598 -37.23 -28.20 46.51
C SER A 598 -35.92 -28.93 46.37
N GLU A 599 -35.80 -30.15 46.91
CA GLU A 599 -34.61 -30.96 46.77
C GLU A 599 -34.40 -31.43 45.33
N LYS A 600 -35.48 -31.90 44.68
CA LYS A 600 -35.42 -32.27 43.24
C LYS A 600 -34.92 -31.13 42.36
N LYS A 601 -35.39 -29.86 42.60
CA LYS A 601 -34.95 -28.68 41.87
C LYS A 601 -33.48 -28.39 42.12
N ALA A 602 -33.03 -28.44 43.35
CA ALA A 602 -31.61 -28.24 43.69
C ALA A 602 -30.70 -29.30 43.10
N LEU A 603 -31.08 -30.57 43.21
CA LEU A 603 -30.34 -31.70 42.67
C LEU A 603 -30.25 -31.67 41.13
N ARG A 604 -31.32 -31.24 40.45
CA ARG A 604 -31.28 -31.02 39.00
C ARG A 604 -30.25 -29.94 38.65
N SER A 605 -30.29 -28.77 39.31
CA SER A 605 -29.29 -27.73 39.08
C SER A 605 -27.86 -28.22 39.29
N ILE A 606 -27.59 -29.05 40.30
CA ILE A 606 -26.30 -29.65 40.56
C ILE A 606 -25.90 -30.63 39.43
N ARG A 607 -26.82 -31.43 38.95
CA ARG A 607 -26.61 -32.38 37.85
C ARG A 607 -26.44 -31.66 36.50
N ASP A 608 -27.19 -30.59 36.27
CA ASP A 608 -27.06 -29.76 35.06
C ASP A 608 -25.66 -29.15 34.97
N GLU A 609 -25.04 -28.80 36.08
CA GLU A 609 -23.63 -28.41 36.17
C GLU A 609 -22.67 -29.59 36.04
N GLY A 610 -23.18 -30.82 35.81
CA GLY A 610 -22.39 -32.03 35.63
C GLY A 610 -21.72 -32.56 36.87
N LYS A 611 -22.18 -32.17 38.08
CA LYS A 611 -21.63 -32.66 39.35
C LYS A 611 -22.22 -34.02 39.72
N ARG A 612 -21.40 -34.90 40.33
CA ARG A 612 -21.85 -36.19 40.88
C ARG A 612 -22.42 -35.97 42.24
N VAL A 613 -23.47 -36.71 42.57
CA VAL A 613 -24.18 -36.59 43.86
C VAL A 613 -24.31 -37.95 44.51
N LEU A 614 -23.79 -38.10 45.75
CA LEU A 614 -24.06 -39.22 46.64
C LEU A 614 -25.11 -38.79 47.66
N GLY A 615 -26.19 -39.53 47.73
CA GLY A 615 -27.23 -39.36 48.77
C GLY A 615 -26.84 -40.05 50.07
N VAL A 616 -27.09 -39.38 51.19
CA VAL A 616 -26.93 -39.92 52.56
C VAL A 616 -28.22 -39.72 53.31
N LEU A 617 -28.93 -40.81 53.65
CA LEU A 617 -30.11 -40.77 54.50
C LEU A 617 -29.66 -40.78 55.97
N ASN A 618 -29.51 -39.56 56.51
CA ASN A 618 -29.05 -39.40 57.90
C ASN A 618 -30.20 -39.62 58.93
N LYS A 619 -29.84 -39.84 60.18
CA LYS A 619 -30.70 -40.16 61.29
C LYS A 619 -31.44 -41.52 61.13
N ALA A 620 -30.81 -42.50 60.44
CA ALA A 620 -31.33 -43.79 60.22
C ALA A 620 -31.50 -44.60 61.54
N ASP A 621 -30.85 -44.14 62.60
CA ASP A 621 -31.03 -44.66 63.96
C ASP A 621 -32.43 -44.43 64.57
N GLN A 622 -33.25 -43.56 63.93
CA GLN A 622 -34.61 -43.23 64.30
C GLN A 622 -35.65 -44.10 63.54
N LEU A 623 -35.24 -44.96 62.65
CA LEU A 623 -36.06 -45.85 61.83
C LEU A 623 -35.75 -47.28 62.06
N SER A 624 -36.78 -48.19 61.91
CA SER A 624 -36.58 -49.66 61.90
C SER A 624 -35.80 -50.02 60.60
N PRO A 625 -35.23 -51.24 60.52
CA PRO A 625 -34.60 -51.72 59.29
C PRO A 625 -35.51 -51.77 58.06
N GLU A 626 -36.77 -52.10 58.23
CA GLU A 626 -37.86 -52.16 57.28
C GLU A 626 -38.17 -50.74 56.76
N GLU A 627 -38.43 -49.80 57.66
CA GLU A 627 -38.67 -48.42 57.34
C GLU A 627 -37.47 -47.79 56.66
N THR A 628 -36.24 -48.09 57.05
CA THR A 628 -35.04 -47.58 56.40
C THR A 628 -34.94 -48.02 54.94
N THR A 629 -35.30 -49.27 54.66
CA THR A 629 -35.33 -49.85 53.34
C THR A 629 -36.42 -49.24 52.49
N GLU A 630 -37.62 -49.03 53.04
CA GLU A 630 -38.74 -48.40 52.35
C GLU A 630 -38.46 -46.96 52.02
N VAL A 631 -37.97 -46.13 52.97
CA VAL A 631 -37.63 -44.76 52.77
C VAL A 631 -36.50 -44.60 51.77
N THR A 632 -35.46 -45.44 51.84
CA THR A 632 -34.34 -45.36 50.87
C THR A 632 -34.83 -45.72 49.46
N SER A 633 -35.68 -46.70 49.30
CA SER A 633 -36.27 -47.06 48.00
C SER A 633 -37.21 -46.00 47.47
N PHE A 634 -37.99 -45.40 48.34
CA PHE A 634 -38.90 -44.28 47.99
C PHE A 634 -38.10 -43.07 47.47
N ILE A 635 -37.10 -42.62 48.25
CA ILE A 635 -36.27 -41.46 47.84
C ILE A 635 -35.52 -41.82 46.55
N GLY A 636 -35.00 -43.03 46.42
CA GLY A 636 -34.31 -43.50 45.20
C GLY A 636 -35.25 -43.54 43.99
N GLY A 637 -36.49 -43.99 44.13
CA GLY A 637 -37.49 -43.93 43.06
C GLY A 637 -37.88 -42.50 42.64
N GLU A 638 -38.03 -41.61 43.60
CA GLU A 638 -38.40 -40.19 43.35
C GLU A 638 -37.28 -39.36 42.70
N LEU A 639 -36.05 -39.63 43.09
CA LEU A 639 -34.90 -38.86 42.59
C LEU A 639 -34.27 -39.44 41.29
N GLY A 640 -34.49 -40.74 41.05
CA GLY A 640 -34.00 -41.40 39.85
C GLY A 640 -32.48 -41.18 39.61
N GLU A 641 -32.15 -40.69 38.47
CA GLU A 641 -30.74 -40.47 38.09
C GLU A 641 -30.09 -39.21 38.72
N LEU A 642 -30.80 -38.43 39.53
CA LEU A 642 -30.26 -37.24 40.16
C LEU A 642 -29.22 -37.55 41.24
N VAL A 643 -29.25 -38.75 41.83
CA VAL A 643 -28.29 -39.25 42.79
C VAL A 643 -27.79 -40.62 42.37
N GLU A 644 -26.52 -40.90 42.62
CA GLU A 644 -25.88 -42.17 42.18
C GLU A 644 -26.23 -43.36 43.10
N ALA A 645 -26.38 -43.08 44.36
CA ALA A 645 -26.79 -44.01 45.37
C ALA A 645 -27.32 -43.28 46.63
N ILE A 646 -28.06 -43.92 47.45
CA ILE A 646 -28.46 -43.41 48.75
C ILE A 646 -27.99 -44.41 49.85
N VAL A 647 -27.19 -43.90 50.81
CA VAL A 647 -26.60 -44.66 51.85
C VAL A 647 -27.32 -44.30 53.15
N PRO A 648 -28.03 -45.22 53.84
CA PRO A 648 -28.55 -45.04 55.17
C PRO A 648 -27.40 -44.82 56.19
N PHE A 649 -27.49 -43.77 57.03
CA PHE A 649 -26.41 -43.40 57.93
C PHE A 649 -26.94 -42.82 59.24
N SER A 650 -26.22 -43.04 60.33
CA SER A 650 -26.41 -42.30 61.54
C SER A 650 -25.15 -41.59 61.98
N ALA A 651 -25.16 -40.30 61.77
CA ALA A 651 -24.00 -39.45 62.10
C ALA A 651 -23.71 -39.53 63.63
N ARG A 652 -24.73 -39.61 64.45
CA ARG A 652 -24.59 -39.66 65.88
C ARG A 652 -23.89 -40.98 66.33
N LYS A 653 -24.36 -42.13 65.83
CA LYS A 653 -23.77 -43.43 66.16
C LYS A 653 -22.35 -43.57 65.61
N ALA A 654 -22.10 -43.12 64.39
CA ALA A 654 -20.80 -43.11 63.73
C ALA A 654 -19.77 -42.24 64.48
N LEU A 655 -20.16 -41.03 64.95
CA LEU A 655 -19.31 -40.20 65.78
C LEU A 655 -18.96 -40.87 67.10
N ALA A 656 -19.97 -41.42 67.83
CA ALA A 656 -19.75 -42.13 69.07
C ALA A 656 -18.84 -43.34 68.88
N PHE A 657 -19.05 -44.15 67.82
CA PHE A 657 -18.21 -45.29 67.47
C PHE A 657 -16.72 -44.91 67.27
N LYS A 658 -16.46 -43.80 66.55
CA LYS A 658 -15.10 -43.34 66.35
C LYS A 658 -14.44 -42.72 67.58
N GLN A 659 -15.23 -42.20 68.50
CA GLN A 659 -14.74 -41.63 69.78
C GLN A 659 -14.45 -42.66 70.83
N THR A 660 -15.26 -43.68 70.87
CA THR A 660 -15.20 -44.74 71.97
C THR A 660 -14.51 -45.99 71.55
N GLY A 661 -14.35 -46.29 70.25
CA GLY A 661 -13.81 -47.53 69.71
C GLY A 661 -14.73 -48.69 69.78
N GLY A 662 -16.03 -48.54 70.22
CA GLY A 662 -16.99 -49.58 70.37
C GLY A 662 -18.42 -49.15 70.12
N GLY A 663 -19.35 -50.10 70.02
CA GLY A 663 -20.79 -49.88 69.75
C GLY A 663 -21.14 -50.05 68.29
N GLU A 664 -22.31 -49.62 67.90
CA GLU A 664 -22.73 -49.63 66.46
C GLU A 664 -22.02 -48.57 65.66
N ASP A 665 -21.50 -48.94 64.48
CA ASP A 665 -20.78 -48.05 63.60
C ASP A 665 -21.66 -47.01 62.88
N GLY A 666 -23.00 -47.05 63.09
CA GLY A 666 -23.93 -46.14 62.39
C GLY A 666 -23.90 -46.25 60.89
N ASN A 667 -23.49 -47.37 60.33
CA ASN A 667 -23.28 -47.65 58.91
C ASN A 667 -22.09 -46.86 58.26
N TRP A 668 -21.10 -46.52 59.09
CA TRP A 668 -19.90 -45.76 58.64
C TRP A 668 -19.09 -46.56 57.60
N ASN A 669 -18.89 -47.86 57.79
CA ASN A 669 -18.08 -48.61 56.84
C ASN A 669 -18.70 -48.67 55.46
N THR A 670 -20.02 -48.80 55.34
CA THR A 670 -20.75 -48.80 54.06
C THR A 670 -20.63 -47.40 53.38
N LEU A 671 -20.80 -46.31 54.16
CA LEU A 671 -20.66 -45.01 53.71
C LEU A 671 -19.23 -44.70 53.20
N GLN A 672 -18.24 -45.14 54.01
CA GLN A 672 -16.85 -44.97 53.64
C GLN A 672 -16.51 -45.74 52.36
N ALA A 673 -16.99 -47.00 52.21
CA ALA A 673 -16.82 -47.76 50.98
C ALA A 673 -17.46 -47.09 49.77
N SER A 674 -18.65 -46.53 49.93
CA SER A 674 -19.31 -45.75 48.83
C SER A 674 -18.59 -44.46 48.46
N LEU A 675 -18.05 -43.75 49.43
CA LEU A 675 -17.23 -42.55 49.17
C LEU A 675 -15.91 -42.92 48.48
N GLU A 676 -15.23 -43.99 48.94
CA GLU A 676 -13.99 -44.49 48.34
C GLU A 676 -14.20 -44.90 46.89
N GLU A 677 -15.19 -45.72 46.58
CA GLU A 677 -15.48 -46.23 45.26
C GLU A 677 -15.88 -45.10 44.29
N ARG A 678 -16.73 -44.17 44.70
CA ARG A 678 -17.39 -43.22 43.81
C ARG A 678 -16.63 -41.92 43.68
N PHE A 679 -15.91 -41.45 44.70
CA PHE A 679 -15.24 -40.15 44.70
C PHE A 679 -13.72 -40.30 44.83
N PHE A 680 -13.19 -41.07 45.82
CA PHE A 680 -11.76 -41.03 46.12
C PHE A 680 -10.92 -41.73 45.06
N THR A 681 -11.38 -42.94 44.64
CA THR A 681 -10.69 -43.69 43.56
C THR A 681 -10.76 -42.98 42.24
N GLN A 682 -11.82 -42.25 41.97
CA GLN A 682 -12.05 -41.55 40.70
C GLN A 682 -11.72 -40.05 40.76
N ALA A 683 -11.12 -39.58 41.86
CA ALA A 683 -10.88 -38.14 42.07
C ALA A 683 -10.13 -37.47 40.92
N ARG A 684 -9.08 -38.14 40.42
CA ARG A 684 -8.32 -37.60 39.26
C ARG A 684 -9.16 -37.52 37.99
N GLN A 685 -10.02 -38.55 37.74
CA GLN A 685 -10.87 -38.55 36.56
C GLN A 685 -11.94 -37.45 36.65
N LEU A 686 -12.53 -37.29 37.82
CA LEU A 686 -13.51 -36.20 38.05
C LEU A 686 -12.93 -34.80 37.85
N LYS A 687 -11.67 -34.59 38.28
CA LYS A 687 -10.93 -33.35 38.02
C LYS A 687 -10.66 -33.13 36.52
N ARG A 688 -10.23 -34.17 35.82
CA ARG A 688 -10.03 -34.12 34.36
C ARG A 688 -11.33 -33.79 33.63
N ASP A 689 -12.45 -34.45 33.99
CA ASP A 689 -13.76 -34.22 33.39
C ASP A 689 -14.27 -32.79 33.67
N ALA A 690 -14.02 -32.27 34.88
CA ALA A 690 -14.36 -30.90 35.23
C ALA A 690 -13.53 -29.90 34.43
N CYS A 691 -12.22 -30.10 34.32
CA CYS A 691 -11.34 -29.26 33.46
C CYS A 691 -11.77 -29.33 32.01
N ALA A 692 -12.01 -30.53 31.47
CA ALA A 692 -12.45 -30.70 30.07
C ALA A 692 -13.75 -29.95 29.77
N ARG A 693 -14.73 -29.94 30.70
CA ARG A 693 -15.98 -29.15 30.54
C ARG A 693 -15.70 -27.66 30.45
N VAL A 694 -14.85 -27.12 31.33
CA VAL A 694 -14.48 -25.70 31.30
C VAL A 694 -13.75 -25.37 30.00
N LEU A 695 -12.75 -26.19 29.63
CA LEU A 695 -12.02 -26.00 28.38
C LEU A 695 -12.95 -26.05 27.16
N LYS A 696 -13.93 -26.97 27.14
CA LYS A 696 -14.91 -27.04 26.06
C LYS A 696 -15.78 -25.80 25.97
N ALA A 697 -16.21 -25.24 27.09
CA ALA A 697 -16.96 -24.00 27.12
C ALA A 697 -16.10 -22.83 26.61
N VAL A 698 -14.87 -22.71 27.13
CA VAL A 698 -13.90 -21.67 26.70
C VAL A 698 -13.56 -21.77 25.23
N VAL A 699 -13.26 -22.96 24.72
CA VAL A 699 -12.97 -23.17 23.29
C VAL A 699 -14.19 -22.82 22.42
N GLY A 700 -15.40 -23.17 22.85
CA GLY A 700 -16.64 -22.83 22.15
C GLY A 700 -16.87 -21.31 22.08
N GLU A 701 -16.68 -20.60 23.21
CA GLU A 701 -16.80 -19.14 23.25
C GLU A 701 -15.68 -18.45 22.42
N ALA A 702 -14.45 -18.94 22.52
CA ALA A 702 -13.34 -18.48 21.74
C ALA A 702 -13.60 -18.65 20.23
N GLN A 703 -14.14 -19.81 19.82
CA GLN A 703 -14.51 -20.06 18.41
C GLN A 703 -15.55 -19.04 17.93
N GLN A 704 -16.61 -18.80 18.70
CA GLN A 704 -17.64 -17.81 18.33
C GLN A 704 -17.06 -16.40 18.19
N THR A 705 -16.20 -15.98 19.11
CA THR A 705 -15.57 -14.65 19.07
C THR A 705 -14.64 -14.51 17.85
N VAL A 706 -13.85 -15.54 17.56
CA VAL A 706 -12.92 -15.60 16.44
C VAL A 706 -13.66 -15.63 15.11
N ASP A 707 -14.71 -16.42 14.98
CA ASP A 707 -15.53 -16.48 13.77
C ASP A 707 -16.24 -15.15 13.52
N ALA A 708 -16.78 -14.49 14.55
CA ALA A 708 -17.39 -13.18 14.43
C ALA A 708 -16.36 -12.11 13.95
N THR A 709 -15.14 -12.16 14.48
CA THR A 709 -14.04 -11.24 14.07
C THR A 709 -13.65 -11.46 12.60
N ARG A 710 -13.49 -12.73 12.20
CA ARG A 710 -13.20 -13.10 10.81
C ARG A 710 -14.31 -12.69 9.86
N ASP A 711 -15.55 -12.99 10.18
CA ASP A 711 -16.70 -12.68 9.35
C ASP A 711 -16.89 -11.16 9.21
N GLY A 712 -16.63 -10.39 10.27
CA GLY A 712 -16.59 -8.94 10.24
C GLY A 712 -15.50 -8.40 9.29
N ALA A 713 -14.29 -8.98 9.34
CA ALA A 713 -13.20 -8.64 8.43
C ALA A 713 -13.55 -8.98 6.97
N MET A 714 -14.10 -10.17 6.71
CA MET A 714 -14.53 -10.58 5.37
C MET A 714 -15.62 -9.67 4.80
N ALA A 715 -16.59 -9.26 5.62
CA ALA A 715 -17.64 -8.32 5.24
C ALA A 715 -17.06 -6.94 4.89
N ALA A 716 -16.08 -6.45 5.66
CA ALA A 716 -15.40 -5.19 5.39
C ALA A 716 -14.58 -5.24 4.10
N ALA A 717 -13.87 -6.34 3.82
CA ALA A 717 -13.16 -6.55 2.57
C ALA A 717 -14.12 -6.62 1.36
N ALA A 718 -15.28 -7.24 1.52
CA ALA A 718 -16.32 -7.26 0.49
C ALA A 718 -16.88 -5.85 0.22
N ALA A 719 -17.11 -5.06 1.27
CA ALA A 719 -17.52 -3.66 1.13
C ALA A 719 -16.47 -2.82 0.41
N ALA A 720 -15.17 -3.04 0.67
CA ALA A 720 -14.08 -2.39 -0.03
C ALA A 720 -14.09 -2.68 -1.53
N ARG A 721 -14.27 -3.96 -1.91
CA ARG A 721 -14.38 -4.37 -3.32
C ARG A 721 -15.58 -3.71 -4.01
N ALA A 722 -16.74 -3.69 -3.37
CA ALA A 722 -17.94 -3.03 -3.90
C ALA A 722 -17.71 -1.52 -4.09
N GLY A 723 -17.09 -0.84 -3.10
CA GLY A 723 -16.75 0.58 -3.21
C GLY A 723 -15.73 0.88 -4.30
N ARG A 724 -14.72 0.03 -4.48
CA ARG A 724 -13.77 0.09 -5.61
C ARG A 724 -14.49 0.02 -6.95
N ASP A 725 -15.39 -0.96 -7.11
CA ASP A 725 -16.11 -1.18 -8.36
C ASP A 725 -17.04 0.01 -8.66
N GLU A 726 -17.64 0.61 -7.64
CA GLU A 726 -18.46 1.81 -7.77
C GLU A 726 -17.62 3.04 -8.17
N LEU A 727 -16.42 3.24 -7.60
CA LEU A 727 -15.51 4.30 -8.01
C LEU A 727 -15.07 4.12 -9.47
N THR A 728 -14.76 2.88 -9.87
CA THR A 728 -14.37 2.56 -11.24
C THR A 728 -15.51 2.81 -12.23
N ALA A 729 -16.74 2.45 -11.88
CA ALA A 729 -17.92 2.77 -12.69
C ALA A 729 -18.16 4.28 -12.76
N SER A 730 -17.96 5.00 -11.65
CA SER A 730 -18.07 6.47 -11.60
C SER A 730 -17.04 7.17 -12.48
N ALA A 731 -15.82 6.61 -12.60
CA ALA A 731 -14.80 7.12 -13.51
C ALA A 731 -15.24 7.05 -14.98
N ARG A 732 -15.82 5.92 -15.40
CA ARG A 732 -16.36 5.75 -16.75
C ARG A 732 -17.53 6.72 -17.03
N GLN A 733 -18.50 6.80 -16.10
CA GLN A 733 -19.63 7.72 -16.22
C GLN A 733 -19.20 9.19 -16.30
N PHE A 734 -18.12 9.57 -15.57
CA PHE A 734 -17.58 10.91 -15.67
C PHE A 734 -17.08 11.21 -17.08
N ALA A 735 -16.28 10.30 -17.64
CA ALA A 735 -15.74 10.47 -18.99
C ALA A 735 -16.84 10.62 -20.06
N GLU A 736 -17.93 9.87 -19.92
CA GLU A 736 -19.02 9.84 -20.89
C GLU A 736 -20.01 11.00 -20.74
N ALA A 737 -20.31 11.44 -19.52
CA ALA A 737 -21.38 12.40 -19.26
C ALA A 737 -20.89 13.81 -18.88
N THR A 738 -19.99 13.89 -17.89
CA THR A 738 -19.56 15.18 -17.31
C THR A 738 -18.70 15.96 -18.29
N VAL A 739 -17.82 15.28 -19.04
CA VAL A 739 -16.99 15.94 -20.07
C VAL A 739 -17.88 16.55 -21.16
N ILE A 740 -18.89 15.85 -21.62
CA ILE A 740 -19.84 16.36 -22.61
C ILE A 740 -20.59 17.59 -22.07
N SER A 741 -21.04 17.52 -20.82
CA SER A 741 -21.72 18.62 -20.15
C SER A 741 -20.84 19.86 -20.00
N GLU A 742 -19.58 19.68 -19.60
CA GLU A 742 -18.63 20.80 -19.46
C GLU A 742 -18.22 21.38 -20.80
N ARG A 743 -18.04 20.57 -21.84
CA ARG A 743 -17.81 21.04 -23.21
C ARG A 743 -18.95 21.96 -23.68
N LYS A 744 -20.19 21.55 -23.41
CA LYS A 744 -21.36 22.36 -23.76
C LYS A 744 -21.40 23.66 -22.96
N ALA A 745 -21.17 23.62 -21.65
CA ALA A 745 -21.16 24.80 -20.79
C ALA A 745 -20.05 25.79 -21.20
N LEU A 746 -18.87 25.27 -21.52
CA LEU A 746 -17.75 26.10 -22.02
C LEU A 746 -18.09 26.74 -23.39
N SER A 747 -18.68 25.98 -24.29
CA SER A 747 -19.12 26.48 -25.59
C SER A 747 -20.15 27.60 -25.45
N GLU A 748 -21.12 27.49 -24.55
CA GLU A 748 -22.10 28.51 -24.26
C GLU A 748 -21.46 29.79 -23.66
N GLN A 749 -20.57 29.64 -22.69
CA GLN A 749 -19.85 30.72 -22.04
C GLN A 749 -18.94 31.48 -23.05
N THR A 750 -18.21 30.73 -23.88
CA THR A 750 -17.37 31.32 -24.93
C THR A 750 -18.17 32.05 -25.99
N ALA A 751 -19.35 31.54 -26.38
CA ALA A 751 -20.26 32.23 -27.30
C ALA A 751 -20.75 33.57 -26.72
N HIS A 752 -21.08 33.62 -25.43
CA HIS A 752 -21.46 34.86 -24.74
C HIS A 752 -20.27 35.83 -24.68
N LEU A 753 -19.06 35.34 -24.41
CA LEU A 753 -17.84 36.17 -24.43
C LEU A 753 -17.58 36.81 -25.81
N TYR A 754 -17.70 36.03 -26.89
CA TYR A 754 -17.52 36.55 -28.23
C TYR A 754 -18.60 37.53 -28.63
N ARG A 755 -19.85 37.36 -28.21
CA ARG A 755 -20.91 38.37 -28.43
C ARG A 755 -20.61 39.67 -27.69
N ARG A 756 -20.10 39.63 -26.46
CA ARG A 756 -19.64 40.79 -25.74
C ARG A 756 -18.48 41.47 -26.47
N ALA A 757 -17.47 40.69 -26.83
CA ALA A 757 -16.29 41.18 -27.56
C ALA A 757 -16.68 41.83 -28.89
N SER A 758 -17.67 41.31 -29.62
CA SER A 758 -18.12 41.90 -30.88
C SER A 758 -18.75 43.28 -30.70
N ARG A 759 -19.53 43.50 -29.62
CA ARG A 759 -20.06 44.82 -29.28
C ARG A 759 -18.95 45.83 -28.94
N GLU A 760 -18.02 45.44 -28.11
CA GLU A 760 -16.88 46.26 -27.72
C GLU A 760 -16.02 46.64 -28.93
N VAL A 761 -15.78 45.69 -29.85
CA VAL A 761 -15.05 45.97 -31.11
C VAL A 761 -15.81 46.97 -31.97
N LEU A 762 -17.14 46.86 -32.07
CA LEU A 762 -17.97 47.82 -32.80
C LEU A 762 -17.86 49.23 -32.21
N ASP A 763 -17.88 49.33 -30.88
CA ASP A 763 -17.77 50.62 -30.18
C ASP A 763 -16.36 51.22 -30.35
N LEU A 764 -15.32 50.45 -30.45
CA LEU A 764 -13.96 50.90 -30.74
C LEU A 764 -13.78 51.37 -32.18
N VAL A 765 -14.41 50.75 -33.16
CA VAL A 765 -14.22 51.01 -34.59
C VAL A 765 -15.18 52.08 -35.10
N ARG A 766 -16.44 52.21 -34.64
CA ARG A 766 -17.45 53.20 -35.10
C ARG A 766 -17.04 54.65 -34.98
N PRO A 767 -16.38 55.15 -33.92
CA PRO A 767 -16.00 56.57 -33.80
C PRO A 767 -14.91 56.98 -34.79
N ARG A 768 -14.19 56.10 -35.45
CA ARG A 768 -13.07 56.35 -36.35
C ARG A 768 -13.45 56.44 -37.84
N ARG A 769 -14.73 56.36 -38.15
CA ARG A 769 -15.25 56.53 -39.50
C ARG A 769 -15.23 57.99 -39.94
N LEU A 770 -14.08 58.49 -40.33
CA LEU A 770 -13.99 59.67 -41.17
C LEU A 770 -13.94 59.23 -42.64
N PRO A 771 -14.60 59.94 -43.60
CA PRO A 771 -14.50 59.65 -45.03
C PRO A 771 -12.99 59.75 -45.38
N PHE A 772 -12.42 58.72 -45.92
CA PHE A 772 -10.98 58.58 -46.32
C PHE A 772 -9.98 58.01 -45.23
N SER A 773 -10.39 57.60 -44.09
CA SER A 773 -9.46 56.89 -43.15
C SER A 773 -9.56 55.40 -43.31
N SER A 774 -8.46 54.71 -43.58
CA SER A 774 -8.33 53.25 -43.42
C SER A 774 -8.47 52.88 -41.93
N HIS A 775 -9.34 51.93 -41.60
CA HIS A 775 -9.53 51.46 -40.22
C HIS A 775 -8.27 50.71 -39.75
N THR A 776 -7.38 51.43 -39.10
CA THR A 776 -6.22 50.80 -38.44
C THR A 776 -6.48 50.78 -36.95
N ALA A 777 -6.58 49.56 -36.37
CA ALA A 777 -6.62 49.38 -34.93
C ALA A 777 -5.30 49.86 -34.31
N THR A 778 -5.38 50.60 -33.23
CA THR A 778 -4.20 51.02 -32.47
C THR A 778 -3.68 49.82 -31.65
N ALA A 779 -2.45 49.89 -31.15
CA ALA A 779 -1.92 48.89 -30.21
C ALA A 779 -2.82 48.77 -28.97
N ALA A 780 -3.31 49.90 -28.44
CA ALA A 780 -4.22 49.91 -27.29
C ALA A 780 -5.56 49.17 -27.53
N ASP A 781 -6.11 49.23 -28.75
CA ASP A 781 -7.33 48.50 -29.09
C ASP A 781 -7.11 46.99 -29.12
N ARG A 782 -5.95 46.55 -29.58
CA ARG A 782 -5.53 45.15 -29.57
C ARG A 782 -5.31 44.64 -28.16
N ASP A 783 -4.58 45.39 -27.34
CA ASP A 783 -4.31 45.04 -25.93
C ASP A 783 -5.63 44.99 -25.14
N TYR A 784 -6.57 45.88 -25.37
CA TYR A 784 -7.89 45.87 -24.77
C TYR A 784 -8.68 44.58 -25.11
N LEU A 785 -8.72 44.19 -26.39
CA LEU A 785 -9.43 42.98 -26.81
C LEU A 785 -8.73 41.70 -26.27
N ILE A 786 -7.40 41.68 -26.24
CA ILE A 786 -6.63 40.60 -25.61
C ILE A 786 -7.02 40.47 -24.12
N ALA A 787 -7.02 41.60 -23.39
CA ALA A 787 -7.38 41.61 -21.97
C ALA A 787 -8.83 41.17 -21.72
N LEU A 788 -9.78 41.63 -22.54
CA LEU A 788 -11.18 41.26 -22.46
C LEU A 788 -11.40 39.76 -22.69
N LEU A 789 -10.79 39.20 -23.74
CA LEU A 789 -10.91 37.77 -24.07
C LEU A 789 -10.17 36.93 -23.03
N SER A 790 -8.97 37.31 -22.61
CA SER A 790 -8.20 36.60 -21.57
C SER A 790 -8.97 36.52 -20.27
N SER A 791 -9.50 37.64 -19.77
CA SER A 791 -10.29 37.67 -18.52
C SER A 791 -11.56 36.81 -18.62
N GLY A 792 -12.26 36.85 -19.75
CA GLY A 792 -13.47 36.07 -19.99
C GLY A 792 -13.19 34.57 -20.05
N PHE A 793 -12.15 34.16 -20.73
CA PHE A 793 -11.72 32.77 -20.80
C PHE A 793 -11.22 32.25 -19.45
N GLU A 794 -10.44 33.04 -18.71
CA GLU A 794 -9.98 32.66 -17.37
C GLU A 794 -11.15 32.42 -16.43
N THR A 795 -12.18 33.27 -16.49
CA THR A 795 -13.41 33.06 -15.70
C THR A 795 -14.12 31.76 -16.08
N ALA A 796 -14.31 31.51 -17.37
CA ALA A 796 -14.97 30.31 -17.87
C ALA A 796 -14.21 29.02 -17.47
N ILE A 797 -12.89 29.04 -17.56
CA ILE A 797 -12.01 27.95 -17.16
C ILE A 797 -12.10 27.71 -15.65
N GLU A 798 -12.05 28.74 -14.82
CA GLU A 798 -12.10 28.58 -13.35
C GLU A 798 -13.47 28.07 -12.89
N ASP A 799 -14.55 28.56 -13.50
CA ASP A 799 -15.89 28.05 -13.23
C ASP A 799 -16.02 26.57 -13.64
N GLY A 800 -15.46 26.17 -14.77
CA GLY A 800 -15.39 24.77 -15.20
C GLY A 800 -14.61 23.91 -14.21
N ARG A 801 -13.44 24.38 -13.80
CA ARG A 801 -12.59 23.70 -12.80
C ARG A 801 -13.34 23.45 -11.50
N ARG A 802 -14.06 24.47 -11.00
CA ARG A 802 -14.85 24.36 -9.77
C ARG A 802 -15.96 23.32 -9.89
N ARG A 803 -16.79 23.38 -10.96
CA ARG A 803 -17.87 22.42 -11.20
C ARG A 803 -17.36 20.97 -11.29
N VAL A 804 -16.26 20.76 -12.04
CA VAL A 804 -15.65 19.44 -12.19
C VAL A 804 -15.09 18.93 -10.86
N ALA A 805 -14.45 19.79 -10.07
CA ALA A 805 -13.95 19.44 -8.75
C ALA A 805 -15.08 18.99 -7.81
N GLU A 806 -16.19 19.74 -7.80
CA GLU A 806 -17.38 19.40 -6.98
C GLU A 806 -17.99 18.06 -7.38
N ASP A 807 -18.14 17.77 -8.70
CA ASP A 807 -18.65 16.50 -9.19
C ASP A 807 -17.72 15.33 -8.85
N LEU A 808 -16.41 15.48 -9.02
CA LEU A 808 -15.43 14.44 -8.66
C LEU A 808 -15.40 14.17 -7.16
N LEU A 809 -15.49 15.21 -6.33
CA LEU A 809 -15.60 15.05 -4.87
C LEU A 809 -16.91 14.38 -4.47
N ALA A 810 -18.03 14.71 -5.13
CA ALA A 810 -19.29 14.03 -4.88
C ALA A 810 -19.23 12.54 -5.25
N ARG A 811 -18.56 12.19 -6.35
CA ARG A 811 -18.35 10.79 -6.76
C ARG A 811 -17.43 10.04 -5.79
N SER A 812 -16.37 10.69 -5.28
CA SER A 812 -15.48 10.06 -4.31
C SER A 812 -16.19 9.69 -3.01
N ARG A 813 -17.21 10.46 -2.59
CA ARG A 813 -18.01 10.19 -1.38
C ARG A 813 -18.84 8.90 -1.46
N LYS A 814 -19.08 8.36 -2.65
CA LYS A 814 -19.80 7.09 -2.81
C LYS A 814 -19.07 5.93 -2.13
N ALA A 815 -17.76 5.99 -2.04
CA ALA A 815 -16.93 5.00 -1.33
C ALA A 815 -16.89 5.19 0.20
N GLU A 816 -17.50 6.24 0.74
CA GLU A 816 -17.41 6.59 2.16
C GLU A 816 -18.04 5.52 3.08
N ALA A 817 -19.12 4.88 2.64
CA ALA A 817 -19.73 3.79 3.40
C ALA A 817 -18.77 2.60 3.56
N ALA A 818 -18.10 2.21 2.48
CA ALA A 818 -17.07 1.16 2.51
C ALA A 818 -15.88 1.56 3.40
N ALA A 819 -15.43 2.82 3.30
CA ALA A 819 -14.35 3.34 4.14
C ALA A 819 -14.71 3.35 5.64
N ARG A 820 -15.95 3.65 6.00
CA ARG A 820 -16.43 3.56 7.40
C ARG A 820 -16.41 2.13 7.92
N THR A 821 -16.86 1.16 7.11
CA THR A 821 -16.81 -0.26 7.47
C THR A 821 -15.37 -0.73 7.67
N LEU A 822 -14.46 -0.30 6.80
CA LEU A 822 -13.02 -0.57 6.96
C LEU A 822 -12.43 0.10 8.20
N SER A 823 -12.81 1.35 8.50
CA SER A 823 -12.37 2.05 9.71
C SER A 823 -12.79 1.31 10.97
N ALA A 824 -14.02 0.79 11.01
CA ALA A 824 -14.52 0.01 12.13
C ALA A 824 -13.77 -1.32 12.29
N ALA A 825 -13.47 -2.02 11.19
CA ALA A 825 -12.73 -3.28 11.20
C ALA A 825 -11.26 -3.11 11.61
N LEU A 826 -10.60 -2.04 11.13
CA LEU A 826 -9.16 -1.81 11.32
C LEU A 826 -8.83 -1.01 12.59
N GLY A 827 -9.79 -0.29 13.15
CA GLY A 827 -9.53 0.69 14.23
C GLY A 827 -8.67 1.88 13.78
N THR A 828 -8.66 2.20 12.46
CA THR A 828 -7.88 3.28 11.85
C THR A 828 -8.79 4.21 11.05
N ASP A 829 -8.38 5.49 10.88
CA ASP A 829 -9.16 6.46 10.12
C ASP A 829 -8.99 6.30 8.60
N VAL A 830 -9.63 5.28 8.03
CA VAL A 830 -9.65 5.05 6.57
C VAL A 830 -10.45 6.12 5.84
N VAL A 831 -11.49 6.66 6.47
CA VAL A 831 -12.32 7.74 5.90
C VAL A 831 -11.49 9.00 5.67
N GLY A 832 -10.74 9.43 6.69
CA GLY A 832 -9.85 10.59 6.58
C GLY A 832 -8.71 10.37 5.57
N ASP A 833 -8.17 9.17 5.49
CA ASP A 833 -7.16 8.81 4.49
C ASP A 833 -7.72 8.88 3.05
N LEU A 834 -8.92 8.36 2.82
CA LEU A 834 -9.60 8.43 1.52
C LEU A 834 -9.89 9.88 1.12
N HIS A 835 -10.38 10.72 2.06
CA HIS A 835 -10.67 12.13 1.80
C HIS A 835 -9.41 12.94 1.45
N ARG A 836 -8.30 12.74 2.16
CA ARG A 836 -7.01 13.37 1.82
C ARG A 836 -6.54 12.93 0.45
N THR A 837 -6.54 11.64 0.18
CA THR A 837 -6.16 11.09 -1.14
C THR A 837 -7.05 11.65 -2.25
N ALA A 838 -8.36 11.78 -2.03
CA ALA A 838 -9.29 12.37 -2.99
C ALA A 838 -8.94 13.83 -3.27
N SER A 839 -8.77 14.65 -2.24
CA SER A 839 -8.42 16.06 -2.37
C SER A 839 -7.12 16.25 -3.14
N ASP A 840 -6.07 15.52 -2.77
CA ASP A 840 -4.75 15.63 -3.39
C ASP A 840 -4.75 15.17 -4.85
N ARG A 841 -5.34 14.00 -5.15
CA ARG A 841 -5.36 13.44 -6.51
C ARG A 841 -6.24 14.23 -7.45
N ILE A 842 -7.42 14.64 -7.02
CA ILE A 842 -8.33 15.48 -7.81
C ILE A 842 -7.71 16.87 -8.02
N GLY A 843 -7.17 17.48 -6.96
CA GLY A 843 -6.50 18.79 -7.07
C GLY A 843 -5.34 18.78 -8.08
N LEU A 844 -4.46 17.79 -7.98
CA LEU A 844 -3.31 17.66 -8.90
C LEU A 844 -3.75 17.39 -10.35
N ALA A 845 -4.74 16.49 -10.54
CA ALA A 845 -5.25 16.15 -11.86
C ALA A 845 -5.87 17.36 -12.56
N LEU A 846 -6.71 18.13 -11.85
CA LEU A 846 -7.35 19.31 -12.39
C LEU A 846 -6.37 20.45 -12.65
N SER A 847 -5.42 20.72 -11.73
CA SER A 847 -4.39 21.73 -11.96
C SER A 847 -3.65 21.49 -13.27
N ARG A 848 -3.18 20.28 -13.52
CA ARG A 848 -2.46 19.94 -14.76
C ARG A 848 -3.25 20.26 -16.03
N VAL A 849 -4.54 19.91 -16.06
CA VAL A 849 -5.38 20.09 -17.24
C VAL A 849 -5.74 21.56 -17.43
N PHE A 850 -6.21 22.23 -16.38
CA PHE A 850 -6.69 23.61 -16.48
C PHE A 850 -5.56 24.63 -16.60
N ASP A 851 -4.40 24.41 -15.99
CA ASP A 851 -3.23 25.26 -16.16
C ASP A 851 -2.66 25.14 -17.58
N ARG A 852 -2.69 23.94 -18.17
CA ARG A 852 -2.35 23.74 -19.59
C ARG A 852 -3.31 24.49 -20.51
N ALA A 853 -4.62 24.41 -20.27
CA ALA A 853 -5.60 25.14 -21.06
C ALA A 853 -5.41 26.66 -20.95
N ARG A 854 -5.07 27.19 -19.76
CA ARG A 854 -4.73 28.60 -19.56
C ARG A 854 -3.49 29.02 -20.34
N ALA A 855 -2.43 28.21 -20.27
CA ALA A 855 -1.18 28.48 -20.99
C ALA A 855 -1.41 28.49 -22.52
N TYR A 856 -2.16 27.51 -23.02
CA TYR A 856 -2.56 27.45 -24.43
C TYR A 856 -3.32 28.70 -24.85
N LEU A 857 -4.33 29.11 -24.10
CA LEU A 857 -5.10 30.30 -24.37
C LEU A 857 -4.26 31.58 -24.41
N ARG A 858 -3.42 31.78 -23.41
CA ARG A 858 -2.55 32.93 -23.33
C ARG A 858 -1.65 32.99 -24.56
N GLY A 859 -0.97 31.90 -24.88
CA GLY A 859 -0.11 31.81 -26.03
C GLY A 859 -0.85 32.02 -27.36
N TYR A 860 -2.11 31.59 -27.45
CA TYR A 860 -2.93 31.78 -28.64
C TYR A 860 -3.38 33.24 -28.83
N LEU A 861 -3.82 33.89 -27.76
CA LEU A 861 -4.27 35.30 -27.80
C LEU A 861 -3.12 36.25 -28.06
N GLU A 862 -1.97 36.06 -27.39
CA GLU A 862 -0.75 36.84 -27.56
C GLU A 862 0.01 36.51 -28.87
N GLY A 863 -0.17 35.28 -29.39
CA GLY A 863 0.54 34.76 -30.58
C GLY A 863 0.05 35.20 -31.93
N GLY A 864 -0.75 36.29 -31.99
CA GLY A 864 -1.14 36.92 -33.24
C GLY A 864 -2.59 36.69 -33.70
N TYR A 865 -3.44 35.99 -32.93
CA TYR A 865 -4.85 35.80 -33.24
C TYR A 865 -5.58 37.18 -33.37
N VAL A 866 -5.45 37.97 -32.32
CA VAL A 866 -6.09 39.32 -32.28
C VAL A 866 -5.49 40.23 -33.32
N GLU A 867 -4.19 40.15 -33.54
CA GLU A 867 -3.54 40.93 -34.58
C GLU A 867 -4.00 40.51 -35.99
N ALA A 868 -4.15 39.23 -36.26
CA ALA A 868 -4.67 38.70 -37.51
C ALA A 868 -6.13 39.15 -37.75
N PHE A 869 -6.97 39.11 -36.70
CA PHE A 869 -8.34 39.61 -36.74
C PHE A 869 -8.41 41.09 -37.14
N PHE A 870 -7.65 41.97 -36.49
CA PHE A 870 -7.63 43.38 -36.81
C PHE A 870 -7.00 43.67 -38.19
N ARG A 871 -6.01 42.93 -38.64
CA ARG A 871 -5.34 43.12 -39.93
C ARG A 871 -6.15 42.61 -41.12
N ASN A 872 -6.76 41.44 -41.01
CA ASN A 872 -7.34 40.71 -42.13
C ASN A 872 -8.87 40.82 -42.20
N ASP A 873 -9.55 40.77 -41.04
CA ASP A 873 -11.02 40.73 -40.98
C ASP A 873 -11.63 42.09 -40.81
N VAL A 874 -11.20 42.94 -39.89
CA VAL A 874 -11.79 44.24 -39.60
C VAL A 874 -11.89 45.15 -40.84
N PRO A 875 -10.92 45.25 -41.76
CA PRO A 875 -11.03 46.06 -42.95
C PRO A 875 -12.10 45.64 -43.95
N ARG A 876 -12.53 44.35 -43.87
CA ARG A 876 -13.46 43.70 -44.82
C ARG A 876 -14.84 43.48 -44.22
N LEU A 877 -15.03 43.75 -42.91
CA LEU A 877 -16.27 43.47 -42.21
C LEU A 877 -17.31 44.52 -42.48
N GLU A 878 -18.56 44.07 -42.76
CA GLU A 878 -19.73 44.89 -42.50
C GLU A 878 -19.78 45.15 -41.00
N LEU A 879 -19.95 46.44 -40.59
CA LEU A 879 -19.99 46.79 -39.17
C LEU A 879 -21.33 46.41 -38.53
N ALA A 880 -21.67 45.15 -38.60
CA ALA A 880 -22.79 44.49 -37.97
C ALA A 880 -22.25 43.53 -36.87
N GLU A 881 -22.92 43.47 -35.72
CA GLU A 881 -22.54 42.65 -34.57
C GLU A 881 -22.33 41.20 -34.98
N ASP A 882 -23.23 40.62 -35.78
CA ASP A 882 -23.14 39.22 -36.21
C ASP A 882 -21.91 38.97 -37.14
N ALA A 883 -21.56 39.91 -38.00
CA ALA A 883 -20.38 39.79 -38.87
C ALA A 883 -19.07 39.77 -38.05
N VAL A 884 -18.98 40.65 -37.04
CA VAL A 884 -17.83 40.70 -36.11
C VAL A 884 -17.79 39.42 -35.26
N TYR A 885 -18.93 38.96 -34.75
CA TYR A 885 -19.04 37.74 -34.00
C TYR A 885 -18.54 36.54 -34.80
N HIS A 886 -19.02 36.32 -36.00
CA HIS A 886 -18.59 35.23 -36.87
C HIS A 886 -17.09 35.32 -37.26
N ALA A 887 -16.54 36.47 -37.38
CA ALA A 887 -15.12 36.65 -37.67
C ALA A 887 -14.26 36.28 -36.45
N LEU A 888 -14.65 36.67 -35.23
CA LEU A 888 -14.01 36.27 -33.98
C LEU A 888 -14.08 34.79 -33.76
N VAL A 889 -15.25 34.17 -33.94
CA VAL A 889 -15.46 32.73 -33.75
C VAL A 889 -14.68 31.88 -34.76
N ARG A 890 -14.53 32.35 -36.00
CA ARG A 890 -13.80 31.64 -37.07
C ARG A 890 -12.34 31.30 -36.70
N GLY A 891 -11.70 32.19 -35.97
CA GLY A 891 -10.33 32.03 -35.51
C GLY A 891 -10.20 31.61 -34.03
N SER A 892 -11.29 31.13 -33.38
CA SER A 892 -11.28 30.83 -31.95
C SER A 892 -10.31 29.72 -31.60
N PRO A 893 -9.73 29.75 -30.41
CA PRO A 893 -8.89 28.64 -29.91
C PRO A 893 -9.71 27.37 -29.71
N ASP A 894 -9.13 26.22 -30.05
CA ASP A 894 -9.77 24.92 -29.87
C ASP A 894 -9.58 24.45 -28.42
N LEU A 895 -10.40 24.97 -27.52
CA LEU A 895 -10.41 24.59 -26.12
C LEU A 895 -10.93 23.16 -25.90
N ASP A 896 -11.69 22.64 -26.82
CA ASP A 896 -12.24 21.30 -26.76
C ASP A 896 -11.13 20.23 -26.81
N ARG A 897 -10.14 20.48 -27.66
CA ARG A 897 -8.93 19.64 -27.74
C ARG A 897 -8.11 19.67 -26.43
N GLU A 898 -8.03 20.83 -25.78
CA GLU A 898 -7.18 20.99 -24.59
C GLU A 898 -7.87 20.56 -23.30
N LEU A 899 -9.20 20.57 -23.25
CA LEU A 899 -9.98 20.21 -22.08
C LEU A 899 -10.70 18.86 -22.19
N GLY A 900 -11.21 18.48 -23.33
CA GLY A 900 -12.10 17.33 -23.48
C GLY A 900 -11.47 15.99 -23.05
N GLU A 901 -10.64 15.43 -23.90
CA GLU A 901 -9.98 14.14 -23.61
C GLU A 901 -8.99 14.21 -22.42
N PRO A 902 -8.16 15.25 -22.28
CA PRO A 902 -7.28 15.36 -21.11
C PRO A 902 -8.04 15.40 -19.78
N LEU A 903 -9.18 16.07 -19.69
CA LEU A 903 -10.01 16.13 -18.49
C LEU A 903 -10.61 14.75 -18.16
N ALA A 904 -11.11 14.04 -19.16
CA ALA A 904 -11.65 12.70 -18.99
C ALA A 904 -10.58 11.73 -18.44
N ARG A 905 -9.36 11.81 -19.00
CA ARG A 905 -8.22 10.99 -18.57
C ARG A 905 -7.79 11.34 -17.14
N ALA A 906 -7.58 12.61 -16.85
CA ALA A 906 -7.14 13.06 -15.52
C ALA A 906 -8.14 12.70 -14.41
N ALA A 907 -9.44 12.81 -14.69
CA ALA A 907 -10.49 12.41 -13.76
C ALA A 907 -10.56 10.90 -13.56
N SER A 908 -10.43 10.14 -14.64
CA SER A 908 -10.36 8.67 -14.58
C SER A 908 -9.18 8.22 -13.73
N ASP A 909 -8.02 8.81 -13.94
CA ASP A 909 -6.80 8.50 -13.17
C ASP A 909 -6.97 8.82 -11.68
N ALA A 910 -7.59 9.97 -11.35
CA ALA A 910 -7.84 10.36 -9.97
C ALA A 910 -8.79 9.39 -9.26
N LEU A 911 -9.92 9.03 -9.87
CA LEU A 911 -10.88 8.08 -9.29
C LEU A 911 -10.33 6.64 -9.24
N THR A 912 -9.53 6.24 -10.23
CA THR A 912 -8.83 4.94 -10.24
C THR A 912 -7.80 4.85 -9.11
N ALA A 913 -7.08 5.94 -8.84
CA ALA A 913 -6.16 6.00 -7.70
C ALA A 913 -6.88 5.84 -6.35
N LEU A 914 -8.09 6.42 -6.22
CA LEU A 914 -8.94 6.23 -5.03
C LEU A 914 -9.44 4.79 -4.92
N ALA A 915 -9.85 4.19 -6.04
CA ALA A 915 -10.28 2.79 -6.09
C ALA A 915 -9.13 1.84 -5.65
N ALA A 916 -7.91 2.09 -6.13
CA ALA A 916 -6.72 1.34 -5.73
C ALA A 916 -6.39 1.52 -4.24
N ARG A 917 -6.58 2.73 -3.69
CA ARG A 917 -6.38 2.99 -2.26
C ARG A 917 -7.38 2.24 -1.40
N LEU A 918 -8.65 2.21 -1.81
CA LEU A 918 -9.69 1.46 -1.12
C LEU A 918 -9.44 -0.06 -1.20
N ASP A 919 -8.99 -0.55 -2.34
CA ASP A 919 -8.62 -1.95 -2.55
C ASP A 919 -7.43 -2.36 -1.66
N HIS A 920 -6.45 -1.49 -1.50
CA HIS A 920 -5.34 -1.70 -0.56
C HIS A 920 -5.86 -1.88 0.88
N TRP A 921 -6.73 -1.01 1.37
CA TRP A 921 -7.31 -1.16 2.70
C TRP A 921 -8.16 -2.43 2.83
N GLY A 922 -8.89 -2.81 1.79
CA GLY A 922 -9.60 -4.09 1.71
C GLY A 922 -8.65 -5.29 1.85
N ALA A 923 -7.51 -5.25 1.16
CA ALA A 923 -6.48 -6.28 1.25
C ALA A 923 -5.81 -6.33 2.64
N VAL A 924 -5.64 -5.20 3.32
CA VAL A 924 -5.14 -5.16 4.72
C VAL A 924 -6.12 -5.86 5.67
N VAL A 925 -7.44 -5.68 5.47
CA VAL A 925 -8.46 -6.39 6.25
C VAL A 925 -8.47 -7.89 5.91
N ASP A 926 -8.27 -8.28 4.66
CA ASP A 926 -8.10 -9.69 4.29
C ASP A 926 -6.88 -10.33 4.99
N VAL A 927 -5.82 -9.56 5.27
CA VAL A 927 -4.68 -10.02 6.10
C VAL A 927 -5.11 -10.27 7.55
N GLN A 928 -5.99 -9.46 8.13
CA GLN A 928 -6.53 -9.73 9.47
C GLN A 928 -7.34 -11.02 9.50
N ALA A 929 -8.23 -11.23 8.51
CA ALA A 929 -8.98 -12.48 8.38
C ALA A 929 -8.04 -13.69 8.23
N PHE A 930 -6.99 -13.55 7.44
CA PHE A 930 -5.96 -14.58 7.27
C PHE A 930 -5.20 -14.87 8.57
N ASP A 931 -4.78 -13.83 9.32
CA ASP A 931 -4.11 -14.01 10.62
C ASP A 931 -5.01 -14.69 11.64
N VAL A 932 -6.31 -14.41 11.65
CA VAL A 932 -7.30 -15.12 12.48
C VAL A 932 -7.38 -16.59 12.07
N GLU A 933 -7.44 -16.88 10.78
CA GLU A 933 -7.54 -18.27 10.27
C GLU A 933 -6.31 -19.10 10.63
N VAL A 934 -5.11 -18.63 10.30
CA VAL A 934 -3.86 -19.40 10.51
C VAL A 934 -3.39 -19.40 11.97
N GLY A 935 -3.69 -18.34 12.71
CA GLY A 935 -3.15 -18.13 14.04
C GLY A 935 -3.97 -18.75 15.15
N ILE A 936 -5.29 -18.85 14.99
CA ILE A 936 -6.12 -19.26 16.11
C ILE A 936 -7.25 -20.21 15.75
N ARG A 937 -7.97 -19.98 14.66
CA ARG A 937 -9.13 -20.81 14.31
C ARG A 937 -8.76 -22.27 14.17
N ARG A 938 -7.73 -22.57 13.39
CA ARG A 938 -7.22 -23.93 13.20
C ARG A 938 -6.75 -24.57 14.53
N ALA A 939 -6.11 -23.78 15.38
CA ALA A 939 -5.66 -24.25 16.68
C ALA A 939 -6.83 -24.54 17.65
N LEU A 940 -7.89 -23.73 17.62
CA LEU A 940 -9.13 -23.97 18.36
C LEU A 940 -9.87 -25.22 17.84
N GLU A 941 -9.86 -25.49 16.54
CA GLU A 941 -10.42 -26.71 15.96
C GLU A 941 -9.67 -27.96 16.47
N ILE A 942 -8.33 -27.88 16.56
CA ILE A 942 -7.51 -28.96 17.14
C ILE A 942 -7.85 -29.17 18.63
N ALA A 943 -7.98 -28.08 19.40
CA ALA A 943 -8.37 -28.15 20.81
C ALA A 943 -9.78 -28.76 20.98
N ALA A 944 -10.76 -28.32 20.17
CA ALA A 944 -12.12 -28.86 20.21
C ALA A 944 -12.19 -30.34 19.84
N ALA A 945 -11.38 -30.81 18.89
CA ALA A 945 -11.33 -32.22 18.50
C ALA A 945 -10.69 -33.12 19.57
N ARG A 946 -9.92 -32.55 20.51
CA ARG A 946 -9.30 -33.29 21.64
C ARG A 946 -10.16 -33.29 22.89
N LEU A 947 -11.09 -32.36 23.02
CA LEU A 947 -12.06 -32.26 24.13
C LEU A 947 -13.31 -33.12 23.87
#